data_178e7ebbcb75fd39f87a85994302597c
#
_entry.id   178e7ebbcb75fd39f87a85994302597c
#
_cell.length_a   1.000
_cell.length_b   1.000
_cell.length_c   1.000
_cell.angle_alpha   90.00
_cell.angle_beta   90.00
_cell.angle_gamma   90.00
#
_symmetry.space_group_name_H-M   'P 1'
#
loop_
_entity.id
_entity.type
_entity.pdbx_description
1 polymer ?
#
loop_
_entity_poly.entity_id
_entity_poly.type
_entity_poly.pdbx_seq_one_letter_code
_entity_poly.pdbx_strand_id
1 'polypeptide(L)'
;MRVMGIQRNYQHLFRWGTMILGMIIICSAAENLWVTVYYGVPVWKDAETTLFCASDAKAYETEKHNVWATHACVPTDPNPQEIHLENVTEEFNMWKNNMVEQMHTDIISLWDQSLQPCVKLTPLCVTLQCTNVTNNITDDMKGELKNCSFNMTTELRDKKQKVYSLFYRLDVVQINENQGNRSNNSNKEYRLINCNTSAITQACPKVSFEPIPIHYCAPAGFAILKCKDKKFNGTGPCPNVSTVQCTHGIKPVVSTQLLLNGSLAEEEVMIRSENITNNAKNILVQFKTPVQINCTRPNNNTRKSIHIGPGQAFYATGDIIGDIRQAHCTVSKATWNETLGKVVKQLRRHFGNDTIIRFANSSGGDLEVTTHYFNCGGEFFYCNTSGLSNSTWTNNTSVQGSNSTGSNDSITLPCRIKQIINMWQRVGQAMYAPPIQGVIRCVSNITGLILTRDGGSTDNTTETFRPGGGDMRDNWRSELYKYKVVKIEPLGVAPTRAKRRVVGREKRAVGIGAVFLGFLGAAGSTMGAASMTLTVQARNLLSGIVQQQNNLLRAIEAQQHLLKLTVWGIKQLQARVLAVERYLRDQQLLGIWGCSGKLICTTNVPWNSSWSNRNLSEIWDNMTWLQWDKEISNYTQIIYELLEESQNQQEKNEQDLLALDKWASLWNWFDISNWLWYIKIFIMIVGGLIGLRIVFAVLSVIHRVR
;
A
#
# COMPACT_ATOMS: atom_id res chain seq x y z
N MET A 1 67.74 -67.45 34.61
CA MET A 1 67.06 -66.15 34.89
C MET A 1 67.11 -65.26 33.67
N ARG A 2 66.45 -65.58 32.58
CA ARG A 2 66.40 -64.69 31.39
C ARG A 2 65.09 -64.81 30.58
N VAL A 3 64.05 -65.39 31.10
CA VAL A 3 62.78 -65.54 30.41
C VAL A 3 61.66 -64.66 30.99
N MET A 4 61.77 -64.07 32.21
CA MET A 4 60.71 -63.26 32.85
C MET A 4 60.72 -61.75 32.43
N GLY A 5 61.78 -61.26 31.75
CA GLY A 5 61.86 -59.87 31.34
C GLY A 5 61.11 -59.56 30.03
N ILE A 6 60.97 -60.53 29.17
CA ILE A 6 60.36 -60.35 27.84
C ILE A 6 58.86 -60.39 27.92
N GLN A 7 58.23 -61.15 28.79
CA GLN A 7 56.78 -61.20 28.97
C GLN A 7 56.19 -59.91 29.56
N ARG A 8 56.95 -59.20 30.41
CA ARG A 8 56.47 -57.96 31.01
C ARG A 8 56.46 -56.77 30.05
N ASN A 9 57.36 -56.77 29.03
CA ASN A 9 57.37 -55.75 28.02
C ASN A 9 56.23 -55.92 26.98
N TYR A 10 55.85 -57.19 26.67
CA TYR A 10 54.71 -57.44 25.77
C TYR A 10 53.36 -57.06 26.39
N GLN A 11 53.20 -57.24 27.67
CA GLN A 11 51.97 -56.81 28.38
C GLN A 11 51.88 -55.28 28.45
N HIS A 12 52.98 -54.57 28.61
CA HIS A 12 53.00 -53.09 28.52
C HIS A 12 52.73 -52.61 27.12
N LEU A 13 53.31 -53.19 26.09
CA LEU A 13 53.03 -52.83 24.69
C LEU A 13 51.57 -53.15 24.29
N PHE A 14 50.99 -54.24 24.77
CA PHE A 14 49.59 -54.59 24.51
C PHE A 14 48.65 -53.60 25.24
N ARG A 15 48.94 -53.21 26.47
CA ARG A 15 48.19 -52.16 27.20
C ARG A 15 48.26 -50.79 26.55
N TRP A 16 49.45 -50.42 26.09
CA TRP A 16 49.62 -49.18 25.34
C TRP A 16 48.94 -49.24 23.95
N GLY A 17 49.03 -50.34 23.28
CA GLY A 17 48.32 -50.58 22.01
C GLY A 17 46.80 -50.53 22.17
N THR A 18 46.25 -51.14 23.19
CA THR A 18 44.80 -51.07 23.47
C THR A 18 44.37 -49.69 23.96
N MET A 19 45.21 -48.96 24.72
CA MET A 19 44.93 -47.56 25.08
C MET A 19 45.00 -46.63 23.86
N ILE A 20 45.97 -46.80 23.00
CA ILE A 20 46.10 -46.04 21.75
C ILE A 20 44.95 -46.40 20.80
N LEU A 21 44.56 -47.67 20.67
CA LEU A 21 43.41 -48.09 19.90
C LEU A 21 42.10 -47.55 20.53
N GLY A 22 41.99 -47.57 21.85
CA GLY A 22 40.87 -46.94 22.57
C GLY A 22 40.82 -45.42 22.40
N MET A 23 41.95 -44.72 22.44
CA MET A 23 42.02 -43.29 22.13
C MET A 23 41.73 -43.01 20.65
N ILE A 24 42.22 -43.83 19.71
CA ILE A 24 41.91 -43.67 18.30
C ILE A 24 40.40 -43.93 18.06
N ILE A 25 39.79 -44.90 18.73
CA ILE A 25 38.36 -45.18 18.66
C ILE A 25 37.56 -44.04 19.30
N ILE A 26 38.04 -43.43 20.40
CA ILE A 26 37.41 -42.27 21.03
C ILE A 26 37.63 -40.99 20.20
N CYS A 27 38.79 -40.82 19.57
CA CYS A 27 39.05 -39.70 18.67
C CYS A 27 38.42 -39.86 17.28
N SER A 28 38.03 -41.07 16.86
CA SER A 28 37.37 -41.30 15.59
C SER A 28 35.86 -41.35 15.66
N ALA A 29 35.28 -41.07 16.83
CA ALA A 29 33.87 -40.73 16.93
C ALA A 29 33.65 -39.27 16.49
N ALA A 30 34.11 -38.91 15.30
CA ALA A 30 33.60 -37.77 14.57
C ALA A 30 32.08 -38.02 14.46
N GLU A 31 31.30 -37.25 15.19
CA GLU A 31 29.84 -37.35 15.13
C GLU A 31 29.42 -37.16 13.67
N ASN A 32 28.98 -38.22 13.03
CA ASN A 32 28.49 -38.16 11.67
C ASN A 32 27.17 -37.39 11.70
N LEU A 33 27.18 -36.15 11.21
CA LEU A 33 26.03 -35.32 11.07
C LEU A 33 25.40 -35.52 9.69
N TRP A 34 24.10 -35.45 9.62
CA TRP A 34 23.31 -35.64 8.41
C TRP A 34 22.41 -34.44 8.17
N VAL A 35 22.16 -34.15 6.90
CA VAL A 35 21.21 -33.08 6.53
C VAL A 35 19.80 -33.54 6.85
N THR A 36 19.06 -32.71 7.60
CA THR A 36 17.62 -32.89 7.86
C THR A 36 16.87 -31.72 7.26
N VAL A 37 15.81 -32.03 6.53
CA VAL A 37 14.94 -31.03 5.90
C VAL A 37 13.78 -30.70 6.82
N TYR A 38 13.54 -29.42 7.02
CA TYR A 38 12.43 -28.88 7.81
C TYR A 38 11.52 -28.08 6.92
N TYR A 39 10.22 -28.30 7.03
CA TYR A 39 9.19 -27.50 6.35
C TYR A 39 8.32 -26.78 7.37
N GLY A 40 8.12 -25.47 7.17
CA GLY A 40 7.40 -24.61 8.10
C GLY A 40 8.33 -23.85 9.05
N VAL A 41 9.61 -23.67 8.70
CA VAL A 41 10.52 -22.85 9.51
C VAL A 41 10.13 -21.37 9.44
N PRO A 42 10.23 -20.62 10.57
CA PRO A 42 9.88 -19.22 10.63
C PRO A 42 11.00 -18.33 10.07
N VAL A 43 11.22 -18.40 8.77
CA VAL A 43 12.22 -17.61 8.05
C VAL A 43 11.51 -16.78 6.98
N TRP A 44 11.95 -15.55 6.82
CA TRP A 44 11.46 -14.66 5.80
C TRP A 44 12.57 -13.87 5.13
N LYS A 45 12.28 -13.38 3.93
CA LYS A 45 13.12 -12.46 3.17
C LYS A 45 12.30 -11.29 2.69
N ASP A 46 12.93 -10.14 2.50
CA ASP A 46 12.31 -8.99 1.89
C ASP A 46 11.81 -9.35 0.49
N ALA A 47 10.58 -9.03 0.20
CA ALA A 47 9.97 -9.31 -1.09
C ALA A 47 8.90 -8.30 -1.44
N GLU A 48 8.62 -8.24 -2.72
CA GLU A 48 7.53 -7.47 -3.29
C GLU A 48 6.46 -8.42 -3.81
N THR A 49 5.22 -8.14 -3.50
CA THR A 49 4.09 -8.93 -3.99
C THR A 49 2.86 -8.05 -4.15
N THR A 50 1.90 -8.55 -4.91
CA THR A 50 0.60 -7.91 -5.05
C THR A 50 -0.23 -8.13 -3.79
N LEU A 51 -0.56 -7.04 -3.11
CA LEU A 51 -1.45 -7.04 -1.95
C LEU A 51 -2.90 -6.93 -2.41
N PHE A 52 -3.82 -7.45 -1.62
CA PHE A 52 -5.25 -7.29 -1.87
C PHE A 52 -5.89 -6.41 -0.80
N CYS A 53 -7.10 -5.91 -1.07
CA CYS A 53 -7.81 -5.04 -0.15
C CYS A 53 -8.79 -5.79 0.73
N ALA A 54 -8.99 -5.28 1.94
CA ALA A 54 -10.10 -5.60 2.80
C ALA A 54 -10.79 -4.30 3.26
N SER A 55 -12.09 -4.32 3.44
CA SER A 55 -12.86 -3.18 3.95
C SER A 55 -13.97 -3.64 4.87
N ASP A 56 -14.48 -2.73 5.70
CA ASP A 56 -15.55 -3.02 6.64
C ASP A 56 -16.86 -3.41 5.94
N ALA A 57 -17.58 -4.36 6.51
CA ALA A 57 -18.85 -4.86 5.98
C ALA A 57 -19.92 -3.75 5.83
N LYS A 58 -19.87 -2.70 6.63
CA LYS A 58 -20.78 -1.54 6.52
C LYS A 58 -20.64 -0.77 5.21
N ALA A 59 -19.51 -0.88 4.53
CA ALA A 59 -19.31 -0.29 3.20
C ALA A 59 -20.18 -0.94 2.11
N TYR A 60 -20.70 -2.15 2.36
CA TYR A 60 -21.59 -2.87 1.43
C TYR A 60 -23.08 -2.52 1.60
N GLU A 61 -23.48 -1.98 2.75
CA GLU A 61 -24.88 -1.66 3.05
C GLU A 61 -25.35 -0.33 2.47
N THR A 62 -24.43 0.53 2.02
CA THR A 62 -24.77 1.77 1.35
C THR A 62 -24.89 1.54 -0.16
N GLU A 63 -26.04 1.86 -0.73
CA GLU A 63 -26.30 1.82 -2.20
C GLU A 63 -25.39 2.77 -2.99
N LYS A 64 -24.61 3.58 -2.34
CA LYS A 64 -23.69 4.55 -2.96
C LYS A 64 -22.39 3.86 -3.33
N HIS A 65 -22.14 3.75 -4.62
CA HIS A 65 -20.80 3.41 -5.12
C HIS A 65 -19.80 4.49 -4.72
N ASN A 66 -18.59 4.09 -4.32
CA ASN A 66 -17.49 5.00 -4.05
C ASN A 66 -16.36 4.80 -5.07
N VAL A 67 -15.50 5.83 -5.19
CA VAL A 67 -14.34 5.79 -6.11
C VAL A 67 -13.39 4.63 -5.78
N TRP A 68 -13.31 4.25 -4.51
CA TRP A 68 -12.36 3.26 -3.98
C TRP A 68 -12.79 1.82 -4.25
N ALA A 69 -13.96 1.61 -4.85
CA ALA A 69 -14.49 0.28 -5.21
C ALA A 69 -14.43 -0.72 -4.05
N THR A 70 -14.76 -0.29 -2.83
CA THR A 70 -14.69 -1.12 -1.62
C THR A 70 -15.64 -2.32 -1.65
N HIS A 71 -16.65 -2.30 -2.52
CA HIS A 71 -17.53 -3.44 -2.78
C HIS A 71 -16.79 -4.66 -3.38
N ALA A 72 -15.63 -4.45 -3.99
CA ALA A 72 -14.78 -5.52 -4.52
C ALA A 72 -13.74 -6.03 -3.51
N CYS A 73 -13.62 -5.38 -2.36
CA CYS A 73 -12.74 -5.82 -1.28
C CYS A 73 -13.38 -6.96 -0.48
N VAL A 74 -12.54 -7.82 0.10
CA VAL A 74 -13.02 -8.82 1.05
C VAL A 74 -13.43 -8.14 2.36
N PRO A 75 -14.38 -8.70 3.14
CA PRO A 75 -14.69 -8.19 4.46
C PRO A 75 -13.48 -8.25 5.39
N THR A 76 -13.32 -7.24 6.24
CA THR A 76 -12.30 -7.28 7.28
C THR A 76 -12.60 -8.35 8.32
N ASP A 77 -11.55 -8.97 8.85
CA ASP A 77 -11.68 -9.90 9.98
C ASP A 77 -12.15 -9.11 11.21
N PRO A 78 -13.25 -9.54 11.88
CA PRO A 78 -13.72 -8.89 13.09
C PRO A 78 -12.73 -8.99 14.26
N ASN A 79 -11.84 -9.99 14.26
CA ASN A 79 -10.80 -10.21 15.25
C ASN A 79 -9.43 -10.28 14.56
N PRO A 80 -8.84 -9.16 14.15
CA PRO A 80 -7.53 -9.16 13.53
C PRO A 80 -6.48 -9.64 14.52
N GLN A 81 -5.74 -10.67 14.13
CA GLN A 81 -4.66 -11.21 14.97
C GLN A 81 -3.38 -10.44 14.68
N GLU A 82 -2.77 -9.96 15.74
CA GLU A 82 -1.43 -9.39 15.74
C GLU A 82 -0.54 -10.23 16.67
N ILE A 83 0.48 -10.83 16.11
CA ILE A 83 1.38 -11.73 16.84
C ILE A 83 2.68 -11.00 17.08
N HIS A 84 2.98 -10.77 18.34
CA HIS A 84 4.25 -10.17 18.74
C HIS A 84 5.39 -11.15 18.50
N LEU A 85 6.47 -10.67 17.85
CA LEU A 85 7.68 -11.45 17.60
C LEU A 85 8.72 -11.11 18.67
N GLU A 86 8.87 -11.99 19.66
CA GLU A 86 9.85 -11.80 20.73
C GLU A 86 11.28 -11.95 20.19
N ASN A 87 12.19 -11.11 20.69
CA ASN A 87 13.63 -11.13 20.33
C ASN A 87 13.93 -11.00 18.84
N VAL A 88 13.04 -10.39 18.07
CA VAL A 88 13.24 -10.11 16.65
C VAL A 88 13.51 -8.62 16.47
N THR A 89 14.60 -8.30 15.81
CA THR A 89 14.90 -6.95 15.34
C THR A 89 14.93 -6.98 13.83
N GLU A 90 14.12 -6.16 13.19
CA GLU A 90 13.98 -6.11 11.73
C GLU A 90 14.27 -4.71 11.20
N GLU A 91 14.94 -4.63 10.07
CA GLU A 91 15.19 -3.37 9.40
C GLU A 91 14.01 -2.93 8.56
N PHE A 92 13.65 -1.67 8.67
CA PHE A 92 12.61 -1.02 7.90
C PHE A 92 13.17 0.19 7.16
N ASN A 93 12.62 0.46 5.98
CA ASN A 93 12.89 1.68 5.26
C ASN A 93 11.61 2.16 4.56
N MET A 94 10.96 3.15 5.15
CA MET A 94 9.71 3.71 4.60
C MET A 94 9.89 4.35 3.23
N TRP A 95 11.09 4.81 2.90
CA TRP A 95 11.38 5.53 1.65
C TRP A 95 11.56 4.60 0.45
N LYS A 96 11.86 3.33 0.71
CA LYS A 96 11.99 2.27 -0.29
C LYS A 96 10.91 1.20 -0.18
N ASN A 97 9.81 1.50 0.47
CA ASN A 97 8.71 0.57 0.66
C ASN A 97 7.84 0.49 -0.60
N ASN A 98 7.82 -0.68 -1.24
CA ASN A 98 7.02 -0.90 -2.46
C ASN A 98 5.50 -0.86 -2.21
N MET A 99 5.04 -1.02 -0.98
CA MET A 99 3.62 -0.86 -0.63
C MET A 99 3.09 0.53 -1.01
N VAL A 100 3.93 1.56 -0.88
CA VAL A 100 3.58 2.93 -1.25
C VAL A 100 3.35 3.06 -2.76
N GLU A 101 4.26 2.53 -3.56
CA GLU A 101 4.14 2.53 -5.03
C GLU A 101 2.90 1.75 -5.48
N GLN A 102 2.65 0.61 -4.86
CA GLN A 102 1.48 -0.19 -5.15
C GLN A 102 0.18 0.53 -4.79
N MET A 103 0.11 1.14 -3.61
CA MET A 103 -1.05 1.94 -3.20
C MET A 103 -1.28 3.11 -4.16
N HIS A 104 -0.24 3.80 -4.56
CA HIS A 104 -0.33 4.92 -5.50
C HIS A 104 -0.88 4.49 -6.86
N THR A 105 -0.35 3.41 -7.41
CA THR A 105 -0.86 2.83 -8.66
C THR A 105 -2.31 2.38 -8.55
N ASP A 106 -2.69 1.78 -7.43
CA ASP A 106 -4.06 1.33 -7.19
C ASP A 106 -5.04 2.48 -7.10
N ILE A 107 -4.69 3.53 -6.38
CA ILE A 107 -5.54 4.71 -6.22
C ILE A 107 -5.76 5.40 -7.58
N ILE A 108 -4.71 5.56 -8.38
CA ILE A 108 -4.82 6.12 -9.74
C ILE A 108 -5.71 5.24 -10.62
N SER A 109 -5.52 3.92 -10.59
CA SER A 109 -6.30 2.99 -11.41
C SER A 109 -7.77 2.96 -11.01
N LEU A 110 -8.07 3.02 -9.72
CA LEU A 110 -9.45 3.09 -9.21
C LEU A 110 -10.14 4.39 -9.62
N TRP A 111 -9.40 5.49 -9.59
CA TRP A 111 -9.91 6.78 -10.05
C TRP A 111 -10.28 6.75 -11.52
N ASP A 112 -9.40 6.25 -12.37
CA ASP A 112 -9.65 6.10 -13.80
C ASP A 112 -10.83 5.18 -14.08
N GLN A 113 -10.91 4.06 -13.38
CA GLN A 113 -12.01 3.12 -13.50
C GLN A 113 -13.36 3.75 -13.13
N SER A 114 -13.39 4.62 -12.12
CA SER A 114 -14.62 5.31 -11.71
C SER A 114 -15.12 6.33 -12.73
N LEU A 115 -14.21 6.92 -13.51
CA LEU A 115 -14.53 7.90 -14.54
C LEU A 115 -14.89 7.28 -15.89
N GLN A 116 -14.46 6.06 -16.16
CA GLN A 116 -14.63 5.42 -17.46
C GLN A 116 -16.09 5.31 -17.94
N PRO A 117 -17.08 4.93 -17.09
CA PRO A 117 -18.49 4.87 -17.49
C PRO A 117 -19.21 6.22 -17.47
N CYS A 118 -18.52 7.30 -17.08
CA CYS A 118 -19.12 8.61 -16.87
C CYS A 118 -19.17 9.43 -18.15
N VAL A 119 -20.00 10.48 -18.14
CA VAL A 119 -20.26 11.34 -19.31
C VAL A 119 -18.99 12.10 -19.69
N LYS A 120 -18.63 12.06 -20.98
CA LYS A 120 -17.55 12.87 -21.54
C LYS A 120 -18.09 14.23 -21.98
N LEU A 121 -17.47 15.30 -21.51
CA LEU A 121 -17.88 16.67 -21.75
C LEU A 121 -17.21 17.32 -22.99
N THR A 122 -16.83 16.53 -24.00
CA THR A 122 -16.27 17.06 -25.24
C THR A 122 -17.18 18.13 -25.91
N PRO A 123 -18.53 17.99 -25.90
CA PRO A 123 -19.42 19.05 -26.41
C PRO A 123 -19.36 20.36 -25.66
N LEU A 124 -18.79 20.39 -24.46
CA LEU A 124 -18.67 21.63 -23.66
C LEU A 124 -17.47 22.49 -24.06
N CYS A 125 -16.57 22.00 -24.92
CA CYS A 125 -15.47 22.76 -25.47
C CYS A 125 -15.93 23.68 -26.59
N VAL A 126 -16.70 24.68 -26.22
CA VAL A 126 -17.23 25.72 -27.09
C VAL A 126 -16.84 27.10 -26.56
N THR A 127 -16.96 28.13 -27.40
CA THR A 127 -16.76 29.51 -26.95
C THR A 127 -17.84 29.90 -25.95
N LEU A 128 -17.40 30.36 -24.78
CA LEU A 128 -18.27 30.84 -23.71
C LEU A 128 -18.29 32.38 -23.72
N GLN A 129 -19.46 32.95 -23.64
CA GLN A 129 -19.63 34.40 -23.46
C GLN A 129 -19.89 34.67 -21.99
N CYS A 130 -18.91 35.19 -21.27
CA CYS A 130 -18.95 35.33 -19.84
C CYS A 130 -18.99 36.78 -19.38
N THR A 131 -19.76 37.02 -18.36
CA THR A 131 -19.83 38.28 -17.62
C THR A 131 -19.53 38.03 -16.14
N ASN A 132 -19.07 39.08 -15.44
CA ASN A 132 -18.91 38.96 -14.00
C ASN A 132 -20.28 38.98 -13.30
N VAL A 133 -20.42 38.18 -12.27
CA VAL A 133 -21.56 38.24 -11.38
C VAL A 133 -21.42 39.50 -10.49
N THR A 134 -22.45 40.31 -10.40
CA THR A 134 -22.42 41.61 -9.68
C THR A 134 -23.41 41.70 -8.52
N ASN A 135 -24.43 40.87 -8.49
CA ASN A 135 -25.50 40.93 -7.50
C ASN A 135 -25.15 40.11 -6.24
N ASN A 136 -25.39 40.72 -5.07
CA ASN A 136 -25.23 40.06 -3.77
C ASN A 136 -23.84 39.41 -3.53
N ILE A 137 -22.80 40.06 -4.02
CA ILE A 137 -21.44 39.54 -3.95
C ILE A 137 -20.61 40.33 -2.94
N THR A 138 -19.84 39.63 -2.09
CA THR A 138 -18.87 40.26 -1.20
C THR A 138 -17.63 40.72 -1.97
N ASP A 139 -16.89 41.68 -1.41
CA ASP A 139 -15.71 42.23 -2.08
C ASP A 139 -14.65 41.17 -2.40
N ASP A 140 -14.51 40.17 -1.53
CA ASP A 140 -13.54 39.04 -1.69
C ASP A 140 -13.86 38.13 -2.89
N MET A 141 -15.13 38.12 -3.32
CA MET A 141 -15.57 37.25 -4.42
C MET A 141 -15.74 37.98 -5.75
N LYS A 142 -15.46 39.29 -5.78
CA LYS A 142 -15.55 40.06 -7.03
C LYS A 142 -14.65 39.49 -8.13
N GLY A 143 -15.27 39.11 -9.25
CA GLY A 143 -14.55 38.50 -10.40
C GLY A 143 -14.23 37.02 -10.27
N GLU A 144 -14.49 36.38 -9.13
CA GLU A 144 -14.24 34.93 -8.94
C GLU A 144 -15.32 34.06 -9.60
N LEU A 145 -16.52 34.55 -9.78
CA LEU A 145 -17.62 33.89 -10.44
C LEU A 145 -17.94 34.55 -11.77
N LYS A 146 -18.07 33.71 -12.80
CA LYS A 146 -18.47 34.11 -14.15
C LYS A 146 -19.82 33.51 -14.49
N ASN A 147 -20.73 34.33 -15.01
CA ASN A 147 -21.95 33.83 -15.63
C ASN A 147 -21.70 33.70 -17.12
N CYS A 148 -21.62 32.46 -17.59
CA CYS A 148 -21.29 32.12 -18.97
C CYS A 148 -22.50 31.58 -19.69
N SER A 149 -22.78 32.11 -20.89
CA SER A 149 -23.74 31.56 -21.82
C SER A 149 -23.06 30.95 -23.03
N PHE A 150 -23.59 29.84 -23.50
CA PHE A 150 -23.01 29.11 -24.63
C PHE A 150 -24.08 28.28 -25.35
N ASN A 151 -23.76 27.87 -26.57
CA ASN A 151 -24.62 27.01 -27.37
C ASN A 151 -24.21 25.56 -27.15
N MET A 152 -25.12 24.78 -26.60
CA MET A 152 -24.91 23.36 -26.30
C MET A 152 -25.65 22.48 -27.28
N THR A 153 -25.08 21.31 -27.60
CA THR A 153 -25.77 20.28 -28.35
C THR A 153 -26.98 19.76 -27.56
N THR A 154 -27.96 19.27 -28.27
CA THR A 154 -29.12 18.62 -27.67
C THR A 154 -29.11 17.11 -28.00
N GLU A 155 -30.16 16.40 -27.65
CA GLU A 155 -30.35 15.01 -28.07
C GLU A 155 -30.35 14.81 -29.59
N LEU A 156 -30.73 15.87 -30.33
CA LEU A 156 -30.69 15.90 -31.80
C LEU A 156 -29.42 16.67 -32.23
N ARG A 157 -28.60 16.01 -33.07
CA ARG A 157 -27.28 16.54 -33.49
C ARG A 157 -27.37 17.86 -34.28
N ASP A 158 -28.49 18.09 -34.98
CA ASP A 158 -28.74 19.30 -35.77
C ASP A 158 -29.29 20.48 -34.98
N LYS A 159 -29.71 20.25 -33.74
CA LYS A 159 -30.29 21.29 -32.86
C LYS A 159 -29.32 21.68 -31.77
N LYS A 160 -29.22 22.99 -31.56
CA LYS A 160 -28.45 23.57 -30.46
C LYS A 160 -29.37 24.37 -29.53
N GLN A 161 -29.08 24.35 -28.25
CA GLN A 161 -29.77 25.14 -27.26
C GLN A 161 -28.82 26.15 -26.64
N LYS A 162 -29.32 27.36 -26.40
CA LYS A 162 -28.56 28.35 -25.64
C LYS A 162 -28.79 28.11 -24.15
N VAL A 163 -27.73 27.90 -23.43
CA VAL A 163 -27.74 27.61 -21.99
C VAL A 163 -26.76 28.52 -21.27
N TYR A 164 -26.95 28.70 -19.96
CA TYR A 164 -26.02 29.42 -19.12
C TYR A 164 -25.64 28.59 -17.92
N SER A 165 -24.44 28.83 -17.40
CA SER A 165 -23.91 28.23 -16.18
C SER A 165 -22.99 29.22 -15.48
N LEU A 166 -22.92 29.11 -14.16
CA LEU A 166 -21.89 29.78 -13.40
C LEU A 166 -20.61 28.92 -13.40
N PHE A 167 -19.48 29.56 -13.69
CA PHE A 167 -18.15 28.94 -13.61
C PHE A 167 -17.28 29.74 -12.66
N TYR A 168 -16.40 29.05 -11.96
CA TYR A 168 -15.35 29.72 -11.19
C TYR A 168 -14.26 30.27 -12.13
N ARG A 169 -13.65 31.37 -11.74
CA ARG A 169 -12.60 32.04 -12.54
C ARG A 169 -11.43 31.12 -12.88
N LEU A 170 -11.11 30.16 -12.00
CA LEU A 170 -10.04 29.19 -12.21
C LEU A 170 -10.32 28.18 -13.31
N ASP A 171 -11.57 27.96 -13.66
CA ASP A 171 -11.98 26.96 -14.65
C ASP A 171 -12.04 27.49 -16.08
N VAL A 172 -11.94 28.79 -16.27
CA VAL A 172 -12.11 29.46 -17.57
C VAL A 172 -10.89 30.30 -17.92
N VAL A 173 -10.56 30.35 -19.19
CA VAL A 173 -9.46 31.14 -19.75
C VAL A 173 -10.01 32.04 -20.85
N GLN A 174 -9.61 33.30 -20.84
CA GLN A 174 -10.00 34.27 -21.85
C GLN A 174 -9.33 33.94 -23.20
N ILE A 175 -10.10 33.98 -24.28
CA ILE A 175 -9.63 33.84 -25.64
C ILE A 175 -9.29 35.27 -26.17
N ASN A 176 -8.18 35.47 -26.87
CA ASN A 176 -7.78 36.72 -27.51
C ASN A 176 -7.47 37.91 -26.55
N GLU A 177 -6.47 37.76 -25.68
CA GLU A 177 -5.91 38.90 -24.91
C GLU A 177 -5.18 39.96 -25.79
N ASN A 178 -4.83 39.64 -27.04
CA ASN A 178 -3.91 40.44 -27.86
C ASN A 178 -4.58 41.48 -28.79
N GLN A 179 -5.90 41.62 -28.79
CA GLN A 179 -6.55 42.71 -29.53
C GLN A 179 -6.98 43.81 -28.57
N GLY A 180 -6.10 44.80 -28.46
CA GLY A 180 -6.34 46.01 -27.70
C GLY A 180 -7.50 46.86 -28.24
N ASN A 181 -8.73 46.47 -27.96
CA ASN A 181 -9.88 47.31 -28.14
C ASN A 181 -10.55 47.61 -26.77
N ARG A 182 -10.28 48.82 -26.30
CA ARG A 182 -10.95 49.44 -25.18
C ARG A 182 -12.42 49.73 -25.53
N SER A 183 -13.26 48.71 -25.66
CA SER A 183 -14.70 48.95 -25.63
C SER A 183 -15.26 48.41 -24.33
N ASN A 184 -15.67 49.35 -23.51
CA ASN A 184 -16.46 49.10 -22.29
C ASN A 184 -17.70 48.29 -22.66
N ASN A 185 -17.94 47.18 -21.94
CA ASN A 185 -19.16 46.36 -21.99
C ASN A 185 -19.33 45.34 -23.14
N SER A 186 -18.31 44.77 -23.71
CA SER A 186 -18.50 43.59 -24.56
C SER A 186 -18.35 42.31 -23.75
N ASN A 187 -19.26 41.37 -23.93
CA ASN A 187 -19.13 40.00 -23.48
C ASN A 187 -17.77 39.46 -23.92
N LYS A 188 -16.90 39.20 -22.95
CA LYS A 188 -15.58 38.61 -23.22
C LYS A 188 -15.74 37.14 -23.55
N GLU A 189 -14.99 36.65 -24.52
CA GLU A 189 -14.97 35.27 -24.93
C GLU A 189 -14.01 34.46 -24.06
N TYR A 190 -14.47 33.34 -23.58
CA TYR A 190 -13.74 32.40 -22.72
C TYR A 190 -13.86 30.99 -23.26
N ARG A 191 -12.98 30.12 -22.82
CA ARG A 191 -13.08 28.67 -22.97
C ARG A 191 -12.78 28.00 -21.65
N LEU A 192 -13.17 26.74 -21.50
CA LEU A 192 -12.72 25.94 -20.37
C LEU A 192 -11.22 25.73 -20.41
N ILE A 193 -10.56 25.72 -19.24
CA ILE A 193 -9.11 25.77 -19.14
C ILE A 193 -8.41 24.62 -19.87
N ASN A 194 -8.97 23.40 -19.85
CA ASN A 194 -8.33 22.20 -20.38
C ASN A 194 -8.83 21.78 -21.78
N CYS A 195 -9.66 22.59 -22.45
CA CYS A 195 -10.24 22.19 -23.75
C CYS A 195 -9.20 22.04 -24.87
N ASN A 196 -8.07 22.72 -24.77
CA ASN A 196 -6.99 22.63 -25.78
C ASN A 196 -5.95 21.54 -25.49
N THR A 197 -5.95 20.96 -24.30
CA THR A 197 -4.90 20.04 -23.84
C THR A 197 -5.43 18.67 -23.39
N SER A 198 -6.67 18.59 -22.91
CA SER A 198 -7.17 17.40 -22.23
C SER A 198 -8.62 17.11 -22.57
N ALA A 199 -8.98 15.83 -22.58
CA ALA A 199 -10.36 15.41 -22.55
C ALA A 199 -10.94 15.62 -21.15
N ILE A 200 -12.15 16.16 -21.08
CA ILE A 200 -12.85 16.40 -19.82
C ILE A 200 -13.95 15.35 -19.66
N THR A 201 -13.94 14.66 -18.52
CA THR A 201 -14.97 13.71 -18.12
C THR A 201 -15.66 14.20 -16.86
N GLN A 202 -16.99 14.28 -16.86
CA GLN A 202 -17.74 14.61 -15.66
C GLN A 202 -17.72 13.42 -14.71
N ALA A 203 -17.41 13.65 -13.43
CA ALA A 203 -17.55 12.61 -12.43
C ALA A 203 -19.02 12.19 -12.31
N CYS A 204 -19.29 10.89 -12.20
CA CYS A 204 -20.64 10.39 -12.06
C CYS A 204 -21.25 10.88 -10.74
N PRO A 205 -22.44 11.50 -10.76
CA PRO A 205 -23.04 12.05 -9.54
C PRO A 205 -23.37 11.03 -8.48
N LYS A 206 -23.52 9.76 -8.88
CA LYS A 206 -23.78 8.63 -7.98
C LYS A 206 -22.55 8.13 -7.25
N VAL A 207 -21.35 8.53 -7.68
CA VAL A 207 -20.07 8.10 -7.09
C VAL A 207 -19.65 9.10 -6.01
N SER A 208 -19.36 8.60 -4.82
CA SER A 208 -18.87 9.42 -3.71
C SER A 208 -17.34 9.44 -3.72
N PHE A 209 -16.76 10.61 -3.41
CA PHE A 209 -15.32 10.79 -3.21
C PHE A 209 -14.90 10.63 -1.74
N GLU A 210 -15.81 10.30 -0.85
CA GLU A 210 -15.51 10.15 0.57
C GLU A 210 -14.51 9.00 0.77
N PRO A 211 -13.36 9.24 1.43
CA PRO A 211 -12.37 8.20 1.67
C PRO A 211 -12.89 7.19 2.68
N ILE A 212 -12.84 5.92 2.29
CA ILE A 212 -13.23 4.78 3.12
C ILE A 212 -11.96 4.05 3.54
N PRO A 213 -11.83 3.62 4.80
CA PRO A 213 -10.66 2.88 5.25
C PRO A 213 -10.45 1.60 4.42
N ILE A 214 -9.25 1.46 3.87
CA ILE A 214 -8.81 0.30 3.11
C ILE A 214 -7.69 -0.39 3.88
N HIS A 215 -7.81 -1.70 4.08
CA HIS A 215 -6.78 -2.53 4.65
C HIS A 215 -6.05 -3.24 3.50
N TYR A 216 -4.73 -3.17 3.49
CA TYR A 216 -3.90 -3.96 2.58
C TYR A 216 -3.51 -5.25 3.25
N CYS A 217 -3.78 -6.37 2.60
CA CYS A 217 -3.54 -7.70 3.14
C CYS A 217 -2.54 -8.46 2.29
N ALA A 218 -1.68 -9.22 2.96
CA ALA A 218 -0.72 -10.08 2.30
C ALA A 218 -1.39 -11.37 1.81
N PRO A 219 -1.03 -11.85 0.60
CA PRO A 219 -1.45 -13.15 0.12
C PRO A 219 -0.79 -14.28 0.90
N ALA A 220 -1.29 -15.50 0.75
CA ALA A 220 -0.68 -16.68 1.36
C ALA A 220 0.79 -16.83 0.94
N GLY A 221 1.64 -17.21 1.87
CA GLY A 221 3.09 -17.31 1.68
C GLY A 221 3.85 -16.00 1.88
N PHE A 222 3.15 -14.93 2.19
CA PHE A 222 3.71 -13.64 2.56
C PHE A 222 3.15 -13.19 3.91
N ALA A 223 3.85 -12.29 4.54
CA ALA A 223 3.41 -11.67 5.78
C ALA A 223 3.71 -10.18 5.77
N ILE A 224 2.98 -9.44 6.57
CA ILE A 224 3.25 -8.04 6.82
C ILE A 224 3.86 -7.92 8.22
N LEU A 225 5.05 -7.35 8.30
CA LEU A 225 5.69 -7.02 9.56
C LEU A 225 5.36 -5.58 9.92
N LYS A 226 5.04 -5.36 11.18
CA LYS A 226 4.69 -4.05 11.73
C LYS A 226 5.70 -3.66 12.79
N CYS A 227 6.33 -2.50 12.61
CA CYS A 227 7.16 -1.89 13.64
C CYS A 227 6.27 -1.23 14.70
N LYS A 228 6.40 -1.66 15.93
CA LYS A 228 5.65 -1.16 17.09
C LYS A 228 6.46 -0.19 17.94
N ASP A 229 7.66 0.15 17.54
CA ASP A 229 8.46 1.13 18.25
C ASP A 229 7.81 2.52 18.12
N LYS A 230 7.46 3.09 19.25
CA LYS A 230 6.76 4.37 19.34
C LYS A 230 7.59 5.56 18.86
N LYS A 231 8.92 5.43 18.86
CA LYS A 231 9.88 6.45 18.44
C LYS A 231 10.57 6.11 17.12
N PHE A 232 10.01 5.20 16.34
CA PHE A 232 10.59 4.79 15.07
C PHE A 232 10.60 5.95 14.06
N ASN A 233 11.77 6.28 13.56
CA ASN A 233 11.98 7.40 12.63
C ASN A 233 11.74 7.06 11.14
N GLY A 234 11.31 5.85 10.83
CA GLY A 234 11.02 5.39 9.47
C GLY A 234 12.13 4.59 8.81
N THR A 235 13.36 4.63 9.31
CA THR A 235 14.50 3.90 8.75
C THR A 235 15.33 3.25 9.84
N GLY A 236 15.96 2.13 9.52
CA GLY A 236 16.83 1.42 10.42
C GLY A 236 16.17 0.28 11.19
N PRO A 237 16.85 -0.27 12.20
CA PRO A 237 16.36 -1.42 12.95
C PRO A 237 15.20 -1.05 13.87
N CYS A 238 14.17 -1.89 13.87
CA CYS A 238 13.05 -1.82 14.79
C CYS A 238 13.12 -3.02 15.76
N PRO A 239 13.29 -2.77 17.06
CA PRO A 239 13.43 -3.84 18.06
C PRO A 239 12.11 -4.44 18.51
N ASN A 240 10.98 -3.81 18.22
CA ASN A 240 9.65 -4.26 18.61
C ASN A 240 8.81 -4.49 17.36
N VAL A 241 8.78 -5.73 16.89
CA VAL A 241 8.14 -6.13 15.64
C VAL A 241 6.99 -7.10 15.93
N SER A 242 5.92 -6.96 15.21
CA SER A 242 4.83 -7.93 15.17
C SER A 242 4.49 -8.31 13.73
N THR A 243 3.86 -9.45 13.56
CA THR A 243 3.29 -9.86 12.27
C THR A 243 1.79 -9.66 12.28
N VAL A 244 1.29 -9.12 11.17
CA VAL A 244 -0.14 -8.92 10.92
C VAL A 244 -0.50 -9.47 9.56
N GLN A 245 -1.74 -9.88 9.38
CA GLN A 245 -2.24 -10.30 8.07
C GLN A 245 -2.58 -9.10 7.19
N CYS A 246 -3.15 -8.06 7.78
CA CYS A 246 -3.55 -6.83 7.10
C CYS A 246 -3.05 -5.61 7.85
N THR A 247 -2.87 -4.52 7.12
CA THR A 247 -2.61 -3.21 7.72
C THR A 247 -3.84 -2.70 8.47
N HIS A 248 -3.68 -1.66 9.28
CA HIS A 248 -4.83 -0.91 9.81
C HIS A 248 -5.63 -0.27 8.66
N GLY A 249 -6.84 0.21 8.94
CA GLY A 249 -7.65 0.91 7.95
C GLY A 249 -7.01 2.25 7.58
N ILE A 250 -6.55 2.38 6.35
CA ILE A 250 -5.93 3.58 5.81
C ILE A 250 -6.95 4.30 4.95
N LYS A 251 -7.29 5.53 5.32
CA LYS A 251 -8.15 6.38 4.50
C LYS A 251 -7.30 6.99 3.37
N PRO A 252 -7.66 6.76 2.10
CA PRO A 252 -6.91 7.31 0.97
C PRO A 252 -7.22 8.79 0.74
N VAL A 253 -6.89 9.62 1.71
CA VAL A 253 -7.12 11.07 1.65
C VAL A 253 -6.12 11.72 0.72
N VAL A 254 -6.63 12.40 -0.31
CA VAL A 254 -5.82 13.18 -1.25
C VAL A 254 -5.77 14.61 -0.78
N SER A 255 -4.62 15.06 -0.34
CA SER A 255 -4.40 16.43 0.13
C SER A 255 -2.96 16.87 -0.12
N THR A 256 -2.72 18.18 -0.12
CA THR A 256 -1.38 18.75 -0.19
C THR A 256 -1.11 19.59 1.05
N GLN A 257 0.15 19.76 1.41
CA GLN A 257 0.64 20.54 2.54
C GLN A 257 0.24 19.99 3.93
N LEU A 258 -1.04 19.78 4.19
CA LEU A 258 -1.55 19.24 5.43
C LEU A 258 -2.02 17.81 5.23
N LEU A 259 -1.62 16.91 6.12
CA LEU A 259 -2.10 15.53 6.14
C LEU A 259 -3.38 15.46 7.00
N LEU A 260 -4.47 15.02 6.38
CA LEU A 260 -5.78 14.99 7.02
C LEU A 260 -6.19 13.57 7.41
N ASN A 261 -6.85 13.44 8.54
CA ASN A 261 -7.49 12.20 9.01
C ASN A 261 -6.56 10.98 9.06
N GLY A 262 -5.26 11.20 9.23
CA GLY A 262 -4.26 10.16 9.32
C GLY A 262 -4.04 9.64 10.74
N SER A 263 -3.03 8.80 10.90
CA SER A 263 -2.60 8.25 12.18
C SER A 263 -1.81 9.29 12.97
N LEU A 264 -1.93 9.24 14.29
CA LEU A 264 -1.22 10.10 15.24
C LEU A 264 -0.02 9.39 15.84
N ALA A 265 1.01 10.16 16.21
CA ALA A 265 2.13 9.65 16.98
C ALA A 265 1.70 9.38 18.45
N GLU A 266 2.29 8.35 19.07
CA GLU A 266 1.87 7.93 20.41
C GLU A 266 2.53 8.77 21.53
N GLU A 267 3.82 9.07 21.43
CA GLU A 267 4.58 9.72 22.51
C GLU A 267 4.87 11.18 22.24
N GLU A 268 5.42 11.49 21.10
CA GLU A 268 5.82 12.85 20.72
C GLU A 268 5.64 13.08 19.22
N VAL A 269 5.69 14.33 18.78
CA VAL A 269 5.70 14.67 17.36
C VAL A 269 6.90 14.01 16.69
N MET A 270 6.67 13.32 15.58
CA MET A 270 7.71 12.62 14.84
C MET A 270 8.05 13.36 13.55
N ILE A 271 9.33 13.46 13.28
CA ILE A 271 9.88 14.06 12.06
C ILE A 271 10.60 12.98 11.28
N ARG A 272 10.20 12.78 10.03
CA ARG A 272 10.76 11.75 9.15
C ARG A 272 11.23 12.36 7.84
N SER A 273 12.45 12.05 7.45
CA SER A 273 13.00 12.41 6.15
C SER A 273 13.93 11.31 5.66
N GLU A 274 14.03 11.15 4.36
CA GLU A 274 14.99 10.20 3.78
C GLU A 274 16.43 10.60 4.10
N ASN A 275 16.71 11.90 4.03
CA ASN A 275 17.96 12.49 4.45
C ASN A 275 17.70 13.92 4.95
N ILE A 276 17.74 14.12 6.26
CA ILE A 276 17.42 15.41 6.88
C ILE A 276 18.41 16.52 6.50
N THR A 277 19.63 16.15 6.16
CA THR A 277 20.68 17.11 5.74
C THR A 277 20.51 17.56 4.28
N ASN A 278 19.77 16.79 3.47
CA ASN A 278 19.48 17.14 2.09
C ASN A 278 18.18 17.96 2.02
N ASN A 279 18.30 19.22 1.62
CA ASN A 279 17.19 20.14 1.49
C ASN A 279 16.21 19.79 0.32
N ALA A 280 16.62 18.94 -0.61
CA ALA A 280 15.75 18.46 -1.69
C ALA A 280 14.74 17.39 -1.24
N LYS A 281 14.95 16.78 -0.07
CA LYS A 281 14.07 15.74 0.46
C LYS A 281 12.98 16.32 1.35
N ASN A 282 11.74 15.89 1.10
CA ASN A 282 10.60 16.30 1.90
C ASN A 282 10.72 15.79 3.32
N ILE A 283 10.21 16.58 4.24
CA ILE A 283 10.11 16.24 5.66
C ILE A 283 8.64 15.95 5.98
N LEU A 284 8.38 14.74 6.46
CA LEU A 284 7.07 14.34 6.94
C LEU A 284 6.99 14.54 8.45
N VAL A 285 6.03 15.33 8.88
CA VAL A 285 5.78 15.60 10.30
C VAL A 285 4.50 14.88 10.70
N GLN A 286 4.55 14.10 11.76
CA GLN A 286 3.38 13.44 12.34
C GLN A 286 3.09 14.02 13.72
N PHE A 287 1.85 14.49 13.92
CA PHE A 287 1.42 15.08 15.19
C PHE A 287 1.06 14.00 16.21
N LYS A 288 1.22 14.35 17.48
CA LYS A 288 0.70 13.57 18.60
C LYS A 288 -0.79 13.82 18.85
N THR A 289 -1.20 15.07 18.77
CA THR A 289 -2.58 15.50 18.97
C THR A 289 -3.09 16.13 17.68
N PRO A 290 -4.30 15.80 17.23
CA PRO A 290 -4.83 16.37 16.00
C PRO A 290 -5.20 17.84 16.21
N VAL A 291 -5.09 18.61 15.15
CA VAL A 291 -5.62 19.98 15.08
C VAL A 291 -6.86 19.96 14.21
N GLN A 292 -7.98 20.35 14.76
CA GLN A 292 -9.24 20.38 14.03
C GLN A 292 -9.26 21.53 13.02
N ILE A 293 -9.69 21.23 11.80
CA ILE A 293 -9.92 22.20 10.75
C ILE A 293 -11.37 22.10 10.27
N ASN A 294 -12.08 23.24 10.29
CA ASN A 294 -13.48 23.34 9.88
C ASN A 294 -13.54 24.14 8.59
N CYS A 295 -13.98 23.51 7.52
CA CYS A 295 -14.10 24.14 6.20
C CYS A 295 -15.55 24.26 5.79
N THR A 296 -15.88 25.37 5.15
CA THR A 296 -17.24 25.65 4.68
C THR A 296 -17.24 26.36 3.34
N ARG A 297 -18.18 25.99 2.50
CA ARG A 297 -18.63 26.79 1.37
C ARG A 297 -20.00 27.36 1.75
N PRO A 298 -20.06 28.61 2.14
CA PRO A 298 -21.32 29.19 2.67
C PRO A 298 -22.39 29.44 1.60
N ASN A 299 -22.01 29.39 0.32
CA ASN A 299 -22.92 29.64 -0.79
C ASN A 299 -23.92 28.50 -0.94
N ASN A 300 -25.20 28.83 -1.01
CA ASN A 300 -26.26 27.87 -1.30
C ASN A 300 -26.40 27.70 -2.82
N ASN A 301 -25.59 26.83 -3.39
CA ASN A 301 -25.58 26.56 -4.82
C ASN A 301 -26.76 25.70 -5.24
N THR A 302 -27.29 25.99 -6.42
CA THR A 302 -28.25 25.14 -7.09
C THR A 302 -27.55 24.37 -8.23
N ARG A 303 -28.06 23.19 -8.56
CA ARG A 303 -27.57 22.39 -9.66
C ARG A 303 -28.68 22.24 -10.69
N LYS A 304 -28.36 22.51 -11.94
CA LYS A 304 -29.26 22.25 -13.08
C LYS A 304 -28.68 21.21 -13.99
N SER A 305 -29.56 20.38 -14.55
CA SER A 305 -29.22 19.33 -15.51
C SER A 305 -29.45 19.85 -16.91
N ILE A 306 -28.43 19.76 -17.76
CA ILE A 306 -28.50 20.12 -19.17
C ILE A 306 -28.32 18.85 -19.98
N HIS A 307 -29.35 18.44 -20.72
CA HIS A 307 -29.25 17.27 -21.59
C HIS A 307 -28.38 17.58 -22.81
N ILE A 308 -27.33 16.79 -23.00
CA ILE A 308 -26.34 16.97 -24.08
C ILE A 308 -26.37 15.84 -25.11
N GLY A 309 -27.11 14.78 -24.81
CA GLY A 309 -27.26 13.61 -25.67
C GLY A 309 -28.21 12.61 -25.05
N PRO A 310 -28.56 11.52 -25.76
CA PRO A 310 -29.42 10.48 -25.24
C PRO A 310 -28.87 9.86 -23.96
N GLY A 311 -29.61 10.02 -22.85
CA GLY A 311 -29.18 9.54 -21.53
C GLY A 311 -27.96 10.23 -20.94
N GLN A 312 -27.50 11.34 -21.51
CA GLN A 312 -26.34 12.10 -21.04
C GLN A 312 -26.77 13.48 -20.58
N ALA A 313 -26.37 13.84 -19.36
CA ALA A 313 -26.66 15.13 -18.77
C ALA A 313 -25.38 15.78 -18.24
N PHE A 314 -25.21 17.06 -18.53
CA PHE A 314 -24.22 17.92 -17.92
C PHE A 314 -24.84 18.62 -16.69
N TYR A 315 -24.20 18.47 -15.54
CA TYR A 315 -24.63 19.12 -14.31
C TYR A 315 -23.93 20.47 -14.16
N ALA A 316 -24.66 21.52 -14.44
CA ALA A 316 -24.15 22.89 -14.36
C ALA A 316 -24.51 23.53 -13.02
N THR A 317 -23.70 24.49 -12.60
CA THR A 317 -24.03 25.36 -11.48
C THR A 317 -25.13 26.31 -11.94
N GLY A 318 -26.27 26.27 -11.27
CA GLY A 318 -27.35 27.21 -11.44
C GLY A 318 -27.13 28.49 -10.64
N ASP A 319 -28.23 29.10 -10.19
CA ASP A 319 -28.16 30.32 -9.39
C ASP A 319 -27.67 29.99 -7.95
N ILE A 320 -27.00 30.95 -7.35
CA ILE A 320 -26.63 30.92 -5.93
C ILE A 320 -27.65 31.68 -5.15
N ILE A 321 -28.28 31.05 -4.17
CA ILE A 321 -29.33 31.64 -3.35
C ILE A 321 -28.69 32.42 -2.18
N GLY A 322 -29.03 33.68 -2.05
CA GLY A 322 -28.52 34.55 -1.00
C GLY A 322 -27.21 35.25 -1.36
N ASP A 323 -26.46 35.65 -0.34
CA ASP A 323 -25.20 36.35 -0.51
C ASP A 323 -24.09 35.38 -1.00
N ILE A 324 -23.29 35.87 -1.92
CA ILE A 324 -22.13 35.14 -2.44
C ILE A 324 -20.93 35.49 -1.59
N ARG A 325 -20.44 34.51 -0.81
CA ARG A 325 -19.31 34.64 0.12
C ARG A 325 -18.21 33.69 -0.22
N GLN A 326 -16.98 34.02 0.19
CA GLN A 326 -15.83 33.17 -0.02
C GLN A 326 -15.87 31.91 0.85
N ALA A 327 -15.53 30.78 0.26
CA ALA A 327 -15.24 29.55 1.00
C ALA A 327 -14.01 29.74 1.89
N HIS A 328 -14.05 29.18 3.07
CA HIS A 328 -12.95 29.32 4.03
C HIS A 328 -12.81 28.11 4.94
N CYS A 329 -11.64 28.02 5.55
CA CYS A 329 -11.36 27.06 6.62
C CYS A 329 -10.95 27.82 7.88
N THR A 330 -11.33 27.30 9.03
CA THR A 330 -10.98 27.87 10.34
C THR A 330 -10.19 26.86 11.16
N VAL A 331 -9.14 27.34 11.81
CA VAL A 331 -8.28 26.58 12.72
C VAL A 331 -8.10 27.36 13.99
N SER A 332 -8.15 26.70 15.15
CA SER A 332 -7.87 27.35 16.43
C SER A 332 -6.41 27.81 16.49
N LYS A 333 -6.21 29.12 16.68
CA LYS A 333 -4.87 29.73 16.74
C LYS A 333 -4.04 29.18 17.89
N ALA A 334 -4.63 29.02 19.05
CA ALA A 334 -3.97 28.52 20.25
C ALA A 334 -3.48 27.07 20.04
N THR A 335 -4.35 26.21 19.54
CA THR A 335 -4.00 24.80 19.26
C THR A 335 -2.94 24.69 18.18
N TRP A 336 -3.03 25.51 17.14
CA TRP A 336 -2.03 25.51 16.06
C TRP A 336 -0.66 25.95 16.55
N ASN A 337 -0.59 27.03 17.30
CA ASN A 337 0.67 27.54 17.87
C ASN A 337 1.30 26.55 18.86
N GLU A 338 0.51 25.90 19.68
CA GLU A 338 0.99 24.85 20.57
C GLU A 338 1.58 23.68 19.78
N THR A 339 0.90 23.26 18.72
CA THR A 339 1.36 22.17 17.86
C THR A 339 2.64 22.53 17.12
N LEU A 340 2.71 23.73 16.54
CA LEU A 340 3.96 24.23 15.91
C LEU A 340 5.12 24.33 16.91
N GLY A 341 4.86 24.72 18.15
CA GLY A 341 5.87 24.72 19.20
C GLY A 341 6.48 23.34 19.45
N LYS A 342 5.65 22.30 19.43
CA LYS A 342 6.11 20.91 19.54
C LYS A 342 6.93 20.49 18.31
N VAL A 343 6.51 20.90 17.12
CA VAL A 343 7.25 20.64 15.86
C VAL A 343 8.61 21.32 15.88
N VAL A 344 8.68 22.59 16.30
CA VAL A 344 9.95 23.34 16.43
C VAL A 344 10.89 22.67 17.39
N LYS A 345 10.40 22.20 18.54
CA LYS A 345 11.22 21.47 19.51
C LYS A 345 11.84 20.21 18.90
N GLN A 346 11.10 19.50 18.08
CA GLN A 346 11.62 18.30 17.41
C GLN A 346 12.60 18.64 16.27
N LEU A 347 12.33 19.68 15.49
CA LEU A 347 13.24 20.14 14.44
C LEU A 347 14.60 20.58 15.02
N ARG A 348 14.61 21.24 16.18
CA ARG A 348 15.84 21.64 16.86
C ARG A 348 16.71 20.47 17.28
N ARG A 349 16.15 19.29 17.52
CA ARG A 349 16.96 18.08 17.78
C ARG A 349 17.82 17.68 16.58
N HIS A 350 17.39 18.01 15.36
CA HIS A 350 18.10 17.70 14.13
C HIS A 350 19.06 18.82 13.68
N PHE A 351 18.68 20.09 13.90
CA PHE A 351 19.41 21.25 13.37
C PHE A 351 20.19 22.02 14.44
N GLY A 352 20.04 21.67 15.71
CA GLY A 352 20.69 22.34 16.84
C GLY A 352 19.72 23.14 17.70
N ASN A 353 19.99 23.19 19.00
CA ASN A 353 19.07 23.79 19.97
C ASN A 353 18.92 25.31 19.80
N ASP A 354 19.96 25.97 19.30
CA ASP A 354 20.01 27.43 19.14
C ASP A 354 19.55 27.91 17.76
N THR A 355 19.16 26.97 16.90
CA THR A 355 18.70 27.30 15.54
C THR A 355 17.36 28.03 15.60
N ILE A 356 17.28 29.13 14.87
CA ILE A 356 16.05 29.87 14.63
C ILE A 356 15.26 29.13 13.56
N ILE A 357 14.05 28.70 13.89
CA ILE A 357 13.14 28.03 12.98
C ILE A 357 12.13 29.02 12.44
N ARG A 358 12.09 29.16 11.12
CA ARG A 358 11.17 30.02 10.43
C ARG A 358 10.23 29.19 9.55
N PHE A 359 8.94 29.43 9.66
CA PHE A 359 7.94 28.94 8.73
C PHE A 359 7.56 30.04 7.76
N ALA A 360 7.56 29.74 6.47
CA ALA A 360 7.21 30.70 5.42
C ALA A 360 6.23 30.03 4.44
N ASN A 361 5.59 30.84 3.61
CA ASN A 361 4.67 30.36 2.58
C ASN A 361 5.38 29.49 1.55
N SER A 362 4.60 28.70 0.80
CA SER A 362 5.10 28.02 -0.40
C SER A 362 5.78 29.02 -1.36
N SER A 363 6.93 28.64 -1.91
CA SER A 363 7.75 29.51 -2.75
C SER A 363 7.17 29.76 -4.14
N GLY A 364 6.18 28.98 -4.58
CA GLY A 364 5.57 29.05 -5.89
C GLY A 364 5.36 27.68 -6.51
N GLY A 365 4.82 27.66 -7.70
CA GLY A 365 4.47 26.45 -8.45
C GLY A 365 2.99 26.46 -8.83
N ASP A 366 2.47 25.27 -9.16
CA ASP A 366 1.07 25.10 -9.50
C ASP A 366 0.17 25.36 -8.28
N LEU A 367 -1.08 25.69 -8.53
CA LEU A 367 -2.04 25.97 -7.48
C LEU A 367 -2.19 24.82 -6.48
N GLU A 368 -2.13 23.60 -6.94
CA GLU A 368 -2.24 22.37 -6.15
C GLU A 368 -1.12 22.23 -5.11
N VAL A 369 0.05 22.78 -5.39
CA VAL A 369 1.23 22.71 -4.50
C VAL A 369 1.32 23.92 -3.60
N THR A 370 0.97 25.10 -4.11
CA THR A 370 1.09 26.37 -3.38
C THR A 370 -0.03 26.58 -2.36
N THR A 371 -1.10 25.82 -2.46
CA THR A 371 -2.27 25.88 -1.57
C THR A 371 -2.52 24.53 -0.91
N HIS A 372 -3.29 24.55 0.16
CA HIS A 372 -3.84 23.33 0.73
C HIS A 372 -4.99 22.84 -0.14
N TYR A 373 -4.73 21.82 -0.95
CA TYR A 373 -5.69 21.18 -1.83
C TYR A 373 -6.33 19.98 -1.14
N PHE A 374 -7.65 19.86 -1.17
CA PHE A 374 -8.37 18.71 -0.61
C PHE A 374 -9.80 18.65 -1.16
N ASN A 375 -10.46 17.53 -0.92
CA ASN A 375 -11.87 17.33 -1.23
C ASN A 375 -12.73 17.52 0.04
N CYS A 376 -13.77 18.31 -0.08
CA CYS A 376 -14.74 18.53 1.00
C CYS A 376 -16.16 18.39 0.45
N GLY A 377 -16.85 17.34 0.88
CA GLY A 377 -18.24 17.11 0.49
C GLY A 377 -18.47 16.89 -1.01
N GLY A 378 -17.44 16.55 -1.78
CA GLY A 378 -17.49 16.38 -3.22
C GLY A 378 -16.99 17.58 -4.03
N GLU A 379 -16.64 18.67 -3.38
CA GLU A 379 -16.02 19.84 -4.00
C GLU A 379 -14.54 19.94 -3.65
N PHE A 380 -13.73 20.45 -4.57
CA PHE A 380 -12.28 20.55 -4.44
C PHE A 380 -11.88 21.95 -4.02
N PHE A 381 -11.31 22.07 -2.83
CA PHE A 381 -10.90 23.31 -2.21
C PHE A 381 -9.40 23.55 -2.39
N TYR A 382 -9.06 24.80 -2.59
CA TYR A 382 -7.69 25.31 -2.69
C TYR A 382 -7.53 26.45 -1.70
N CYS A 383 -7.01 26.15 -0.52
CA CYS A 383 -6.97 27.10 0.59
C CYS A 383 -5.57 27.71 0.73
N ASN A 384 -5.53 29.03 0.88
CA ASN A 384 -4.29 29.75 1.15
C ASN A 384 -3.88 29.53 2.62
N THR A 385 -2.72 28.89 2.80
CA THR A 385 -2.17 28.55 4.12
C THR A 385 -1.22 29.58 4.70
N SER A 386 -1.16 30.78 4.16
CA SER A 386 -0.27 31.86 4.64
C SER A 386 -0.46 32.16 6.12
N GLY A 387 -1.68 32.05 6.62
CA GLY A 387 -2.00 32.25 8.03
C GLY A 387 -1.43 31.18 8.97
N LEU A 388 -1.15 29.99 8.45
CA LEU A 388 -0.55 28.87 9.20
C LEU A 388 0.98 28.87 9.15
N SER A 389 1.55 29.34 8.05
CA SER A 389 2.98 29.26 7.74
C SER A 389 3.62 30.64 7.67
N ASN A 390 3.51 31.41 8.72
CA ASN A 390 4.13 32.74 8.86
C ASN A 390 4.54 33.00 10.31
N SER A 391 5.57 32.32 10.77
CA SER A 391 6.08 32.45 12.13
C SER A 391 7.58 32.23 12.22
N THR A 392 8.22 32.91 13.16
CA THR A 392 9.64 32.75 13.47
C THR A 392 9.79 32.39 14.95
N TRP A 393 10.56 31.33 15.22
CA TRP A 393 10.74 30.75 16.54
C TRP A 393 12.19 30.93 16.98
N THR A 394 12.40 31.75 18.02
CA THR A 394 13.70 31.98 18.65
C THR A 394 13.78 31.31 20.03
N ASN A 395 14.97 31.18 20.60
CA ASN A 395 15.15 30.52 21.90
C ASN A 395 14.45 31.21 23.08
N ASN A 396 14.20 32.51 22.99
CA ASN A 396 13.75 33.34 24.13
C ASN A 396 12.28 33.77 24.05
N THR A 397 11.59 33.53 22.97
CA THR A 397 10.19 33.94 22.82
C THR A 397 9.41 33.04 21.91
N SER A 398 8.31 32.52 22.42
CA SER A 398 7.22 32.03 21.59
C SER A 398 6.67 33.18 20.75
N VAL A 399 6.79 33.03 19.41
CA VAL A 399 6.01 33.76 18.40
C VAL A 399 6.13 35.29 18.40
N GLN A 400 7.10 35.81 17.64
CA GLN A 400 6.93 37.15 17.06
C GLN A 400 5.89 37.06 15.94
N GLY A 401 4.67 37.48 16.21
CA GLY A 401 3.62 37.54 15.20
C GLY A 401 2.17 37.69 15.68
N SER A 402 1.93 37.66 16.96
CA SER A 402 0.55 37.92 17.44
C SER A 402 0.48 38.65 18.79
N ASN A 403 0.35 39.95 18.72
CA ASN A 403 -0.26 40.73 19.79
C ASN A 403 -1.78 40.53 19.73
N SER A 404 -2.29 39.47 20.35
CA SER A 404 -3.70 39.38 20.71
C SER A 404 -3.89 38.39 21.85
N THR A 405 -4.23 38.93 22.98
CA THR A 405 -4.54 38.23 24.23
C THR A 405 -6.02 37.83 24.30
N GLY A 406 -6.57 37.30 23.19
CA GLY A 406 -7.94 36.79 23.15
C GLY A 406 -7.96 35.28 23.02
N SER A 407 -8.53 34.60 24.00
CA SER A 407 -8.63 33.16 24.08
C SER A 407 -9.54 32.49 23.01
N ASN A 408 -10.10 33.24 22.07
CA ASN A 408 -11.07 32.79 21.07
C ASN A 408 -10.68 33.10 19.61
N ASP A 409 -9.43 33.46 19.33
CA ASP A 409 -9.03 33.78 17.97
C ASP A 409 -8.84 32.50 17.14
N SER A 410 -9.55 32.44 16.02
CA SER A 410 -9.36 31.43 14.98
C SER A 410 -8.57 32.01 13.82
N ILE A 411 -7.74 31.17 13.21
CA ILE A 411 -7.07 31.48 11.94
C ILE A 411 -8.03 31.10 10.81
N THR A 412 -8.38 32.10 10.00
CA THR A 412 -9.26 31.89 8.84
C THR A 412 -8.39 31.79 7.57
N LEU A 413 -8.55 30.70 6.85
CA LEU A 413 -7.85 30.45 5.59
C LEU A 413 -8.84 30.69 4.44
N PRO A 414 -8.60 31.67 3.56
CA PRO A 414 -9.45 31.88 2.39
C PRO A 414 -9.24 30.74 1.39
N CYS A 415 -10.34 30.21 0.87
CA CYS A 415 -10.31 29.09 -0.07
C CYS A 415 -10.96 29.47 -1.40
N ARG A 416 -10.39 28.93 -2.46
CA ARG A 416 -10.97 28.98 -3.81
C ARG A 416 -11.46 27.60 -4.17
N ILE A 417 -12.48 27.51 -5.02
CA ILE A 417 -13.04 26.25 -5.49
C ILE A 417 -12.80 26.12 -6.99
N LYS A 418 -12.44 24.93 -7.40
CA LYS A 418 -12.21 24.59 -8.79
C LYS A 418 -13.01 23.33 -9.14
N GLN A 419 -13.66 23.31 -10.30
CA GLN A 419 -14.45 22.17 -10.76
C GLN A 419 -13.71 21.32 -11.78
N ILE A 420 -12.83 21.92 -12.60
CA ILE A 420 -12.02 21.19 -13.57
C ILE A 420 -10.67 20.84 -12.92
N ILE A 421 -10.47 19.56 -12.66
CA ILE A 421 -9.36 19.02 -11.86
C ILE A 421 -8.48 18.13 -12.73
N ASN A 422 -7.17 18.39 -12.73
CA ASN A 422 -6.15 17.48 -13.26
C ASN A 422 -5.60 16.64 -12.12
N MET A 423 -6.23 15.50 -11.85
CA MET A 423 -5.74 14.59 -10.80
C MET A 423 -4.39 14.02 -11.17
N TRP A 424 -3.54 13.83 -10.16
CA TRP A 424 -2.24 13.18 -10.26
C TRP A 424 -1.23 13.90 -11.19
N GLN A 425 -1.48 15.17 -11.52
CA GLN A 425 -0.64 15.98 -12.44
C GLN A 425 -0.46 15.35 -13.83
N ARG A 426 -1.42 14.51 -14.24
CA ARG A 426 -1.38 13.90 -15.57
C ARG A 426 -1.88 14.83 -16.63
N VAL A 427 -1.18 14.84 -17.77
CA VAL A 427 -1.57 15.55 -18.98
C VAL A 427 -2.51 14.68 -19.82
N GLY A 428 -3.51 15.26 -20.44
CA GLY A 428 -4.41 14.58 -21.38
C GLY A 428 -5.75 14.13 -20.80
N GLN A 429 -5.93 14.16 -19.51
CA GLN A 429 -7.19 13.85 -18.84
C GLN A 429 -7.52 14.88 -17.75
N ALA A 430 -8.75 15.34 -17.74
CA ALA A 430 -9.28 16.20 -16.69
C ALA A 430 -10.64 15.70 -16.23
N MET A 431 -10.96 15.93 -14.98
CA MET A 431 -12.25 15.61 -14.39
C MET A 431 -13.01 16.90 -14.12
N TYR A 432 -14.30 16.93 -14.46
CA TYR A 432 -15.23 17.95 -13.99
C TYR A 432 -15.98 17.41 -12.79
N ALA A 433 -15.81 18.07 -11.65
CA ALA A 433 -16.57 17.76 -10.44
C ALA A 433 -17.94 18.44 -10.52
N PRO A 434 -19.05 17.70 -10.58
CA PRO A 434 -20.38 18.31 -10.65
C PRO A 434 -20.66 19.13 -9.37
N PRO A 435 -21.38 20.25 -9.48
CA PRO A 435 -21.66 21.09 -8.33
C PRO A 435 -22.52 20.33 -7.31
N ILE A 436 -22.23 20.58 -6.05
CA ILE A 436 -23.00 20.05 -4.92
C ILE A 436 -24.04 21.09 -4.49
N GLN A 437 -25.28 20.68 -4.35
CA GLN A 437 -26.38 21.54 -3.91
C GLN A 437 -26.25 21.92 -2.42
N GLY A 438 -26.66 23.15 -2.10
CA GLY A 438 -26.72 23.61 -0.73
C GLY A 438 -25.39 24.14 -0.20
N VAL A 439 -25.33 24.33 1.10
CA VAL A 439 -24.13 24.74 1.85
C VAL A 439 -23.32 23.50 2.19
N ILE A 440 -22.00 23.57 2.00
CA ILE A 440 -21.07 22.47 2.34
C ILE A 440 -20.32 22.82 3.61
N ARG A 441 -20.26 21.86 4.52
CA ARG A 441 -19.42 21.91 5.72
C ARG A 441 -18.73 20.60 5.91
N CYS A 442 -17.43 20.64 6.21
CA CYS A 442 -16.68 19.47 6.58
C CYS A 442 -15.74 19.78 7.75
N VAL A 443 -15.57 18.78 8.59
CA VAL A 443 -14.67 18.81 9.74
C VAL A 443 -13.63 17.75 9.52
N SER A 444 -12.36 18.13 9.58
CA SER A 444 -11.22 17.23 9.43
C SER A 444 -10.20 17.45 10.53
N ASN A 445 -9.37 16.46 10.75
CA ASN A 445 -8.26 16.54 11.70
C ASN A 445 -6.94 16.64 10.95
N ILE A 446 -6.18 17.69 11.19
CA ILE A 446 -4.81 17.81 10.70
C ILE A 446 -3.95 16.91 11.59
N THR A 447 -3.36 15.87 11.01
CA THR A 447 -2.55 14.88 11.71
C THR A 447 -1.08 14.96 11.37
N GLY A 448 -0.72 15.76 10.40
CA GLY A 448 0.66 15.93 9.98
C GLY A 448 0.87 17.03 8.96
N LEU A 449 2.12 17.27 8.65
CA LEU A 449 2.57 18.26 7.67
C LEU A 449 3.58 17.64 6.71
N ILE A 450 3.61 18.17 5.50
CA ILE A 450 4.70 17.95 4.55
C ILE A 450 5.48 19.26 4.43
N LEU A 451 6.74 19.24 4.80
CA LEU A 451 7.61 20.42 4.79
C LEU A 451 8.78 20.24 3.83
N THR A 452 9.22 21.34 3.26
CA THR A 452 10.47 21.45 2.51
C THR A 452 11.36 22.49 3.18
N ARG A 453 12.67 22.22 3.25
CA ARG A 453 13.64 23.14 3.82
C ARG A 453 14.32 23.95 2.71
N ASP A 454 14.47 25.24 2.92
CA ASP A 454 15.24 26.08 2.00
C ASP A 454 16.73 25.77 2.12
N GLY A 455 17.40 25.70 0.97
CA GLY A 455 18.86 25.56 0.89
C GLY A 455 19.56 26.89 0.61
N GLY A 456 20.91 26.90 0.74
CA GLY A 456 21.74 27.99 0.31
C GLY A 456 21.69 29.23 1.21
N SER A 457 21.21 29.12 2.45
CA SER A 457 21.30 30.22 3.42
C SER A 457 22.78 30.49 3.78
N THR A 458 23.21 31.73 3.66
CA THR A 458 24.54 32.18 4.08
C THR A 458 24.65 32.29 5.61
N ASP A 459 23.51 32.23 6.28
CA ASP A 459 23.41 32.30 7.73
C ASP A 459 23.11 30.90 8.33
N ASN A 460 24.12 30.33 8.99
CA ASN A 460 24.02 29.00 9.60
C ASN A 460 23.11 28.96 10.86
N THR A 461 22.52 30.08 11.23
CA THR A 461 21.71 30.17 12.46
C THR A 461 20.21 30.06 12.21
N THR A 462 19.76 30.21 10.98
CA THR A 462 18.32 30.22 10.62
C THR A 462 18.00 29.16 9.59
N GLU A 463 17.00 28.32 9.89
CA GLU A 463 16.43 27.34 8.98
C GLU A 463 15.00 27.74 8.62
N THR A 464 14.71 27.79 7.32
CA THR A 464 13.38 28.13 6.80
C THR A 464 12.68 26.89 6.27
N PHE A 465 11.45 26.65 6.72
CA PHE A 465 10.60 25.55 6.31
C PHE A 465 9.36 26.08 5.59
N ARG A 466 9.03 25.47 4.48
CA ARG A 466 7.86 25.80 3.66
C ARG A 466 6.95 24.61 3.50
N PRO A 467 5.61 24.79 3.43
CA PRO A 467 4.72 23.69 3.11
C PRO A 467 5.04 23.13 1.74
N GLY A 468 5.09 21.83 1.65
CA GLY A 468 5.35 21.07 0.44
C GLY A 468 4.20 20.13 0.09
N GLY A 469 4.35 19.36 -0.94
CA GLY A 469 3.37 18.39 -1.39
C GLY A 469 3.39 18.22 -2.90
N GLY A 470 2.35 17.62 -3.45
CA GLY A 470 2.19 17.37 -4.88
C GLY A 470 2.45 15.91 -5.26
N ASP A 471 3.42 15.26 -4.67
CA ASP A 471 3.58 13.82 -4.78
C ASP A 471 2.73 13.10 -3.72
N MET A 472 1.64 12.46 -4.17
CA MET A 472 0.71 11.77 -3.25
C MET A 472 1.31 10.53 -2.59
N ARG A 473 2.44 10.03 -3.07
CA ARG A 473 3.17 8.94 -2.42
C ARG A 473 3.60 9.30 -1.01
N ASP A 474 3.91 10.56 -0.75
CA ASP A 474 4.26 11.02 0.60
C ASP A 474 3.07 10.93 1.56
N ASN A 475 1.86 11.14 1.07
CA ASN A 475 0.64 10.91 1.85
C ASN A 475 0.52 9.43 2.24
N TRP A 476 0.81 8.51 1.32
CA TRP A 476 0.76 7.08 1.58
C TRP A 476 1.91 6.63 2.49
N ARG A 477 3.09 7.20 2.35
CA ARG A 477 4.24 6.93 3.25
C ARG A 477 3.94 7.30 4.69
N SER A 478 3.20 8.35 4.92
CA SER A 478 2.82 8.78 6.27
C SER A 478 2.00 7.74 7.03
N GLU A 479 1.34 6.83 6.33
CA GLU A 479 0.54 5.75 6.90
C GLU A 479 1.23 4.38 6.84
N LEU A 480 1.98 4.12 5.78
CA LEU A 480 2.62 2.82 5.53
C LEU A 480 4.05 2.73 6.08
N TYR A 481 4.54 3.73 6.80
CA TYR A 481 5.93 3.78 7.29
C TYR A 481 6.31 2.63 8.23
N LYS A 482 5.35 2.09 8.95
CA LYS A 482 5.53 1.03 9.95
C LYS A 482 5.36 -0.37 9.41
N TYR A 483 5.04 -0.55 8.14
CA TYR A 483 4.77 -1.84 7.52
C TYR A 483 5.85 -2.24 6.53
N LYS A 484 6.05 -3.55 6.43
CA LYS A 484 6.97 -4.18 5.49
C LYS A 484 6.40 -5.51 5.05
N VAL A 485 6.45 -5.80 3.77
CA VAL A 485 6.06 -7.11 3.22
C VAL A 485 7.27 -8.01 3.15
N VAL A 486 7.12 -9.21 3.64
CA VAL A 486 8.15 -10.25 3.60
C VAL A 486 7.58 -11.52 2.99
N LYS A 487 8.45 -12.26 2.32
CA LYS A 487 8.17 -13.57 1.76
C LYS A 487 8.59 -14.63 2.77
N ILE A 488 7.70 -15.55 3.11
CA ILE A 488 8.03 -16.67 3.97
C ILE A 488 8.80 -17.72 3.17
N GLU A 489 9.92 -18.15 3.71
CA GLU A 489 10.75 -19.22 3.19
C GLU A 489 10.64 -20.45 4.13
N PRO A 490 9.61 -21.30 3.95
CA PRO A 490 9.29 -22.34 4.93
C PRO A 490 10.23 -23.53 4.88
N LEU A 491 11.04 -23.64 3.85
CA LEU A 491 11.93 -24.75 3.63
C LEU A 491 13.32 -24.46 4.23
N GLY A 492 13.74 -25.25 5.17
CA GLY A 492 15.04 -25.12 5.83
C GLY A 492 15.78 -26.44 5.94
N VAL A 493 17.10 -26.38 5.99
CA VAL A 493 17.96 -27.53 6.18
C VAL A 493 18.90 -27.29 7.36
N ALA A 494 19.14 -28.31 8.16
CA ALA A 494 20.03 -28.20 9.31
C ALA A 494 20.70 -29.54 9.60
N PRO A 495 21.90 -29.57 10.21
CA PRO A 495 22.57 -30.79 10.58
C PRO A 495 21.91 -31.44 11.81
N THR A 496 21.73 -32.74 11.75
CA THR A 496 21.29 -33.56 12.90
C THR A 496 22.05 -34.88 12.93
N ARG A 497 21.96 -35.58 14.07
CA ARG A 497 22.52 -36.93 14.19
C ARG A 497 21.66 -38.02 13.54
N ALA A 498 20.44 -37.70 13.17
CA ALA A 498 19.50 -38.63 12.59
C ALA A 498 19.77 -38.88 11.12
N LYS A 499 19.83 -40.14 10.73
CA LYS A 499 19.96 -40.60 9.35
C LYS A 499 18.67 -41.27 8.90
N ARG A 500 18.31 -41.14 7.63
CA ARG A 500 17.17 -41.84 7.02
C ARG A 500 17.36 -43.35 7.08
N ARG A 501 16.36 -44.06 7.60
CA ARG A 501 16.33 -45.52 7.64
C ARG A 501 15.46 -46.03 6.50
N VAL A 502 15.92 -47.08 5.83
CA VAL A 502 15.23 -47.70 4.67
C VAL A 502 13.95 -48.41 5.06
N VAL A 503 13.84 -48.89 6.30
CA VAL A 503 12.62 -49.50 6.86
C VAL A 503 12.54 -49.11 8.32
N GLY A 504 11.53 -48.34 8.69
CA GLY A 504 11.27 -47.99 10.09
C GLY A 504 9.87 -47.39 10.24
N ARG A 505 9.04 -48.07 11.05
CA ARG A 505 7.77 -47.54 11.51
C ARG A 505 8.08 -46.31 12.38
N GLU A 506 7.84 -45.13 11.85
CA GLU A 506 8.02 -43.88 12.61
C GLU A 506 7.04 -43.87 13.79
N LYS A 507 7.57 -43.93 14.99
CA LYS A 507 6.78 -43.58 16.16
C LYS A 507 6.48 -42.09 16.10
N ARG A 508 5.20 -41.73 15.99
CA ARG A 508 4.74 -40.35 16.20
C ARG A 508 5.23 -39.89 17.58
N ALA A 509 6.22 -39.02 17.60
CA ALA A 509 6.54 -38.27 18.81
C ALA A 509 5.35 -37.34 19.10
N VAL A 510 4.57 -37.67 20.10
CA VAL A 510 3.53 -36.79 20.65
C VAL A 510 4.29 -35.72 21.42
N GLY A 511 4.45 -34.54 20.81
CA GLY A 511 5.00 -33.37 21.46
C GLY A 511 4.06 -32.93 22.60
N ILE A 512 4.45 -33.23 23.84
CA ILE A 512 3.77 -32.73 25.02
C ILE A 512 4.28 -31.30 25.26
N GLY A 513 3.38 -30.28 25.24
CA GLY A 513 3.63 -28.97 25.78
C GLY A 513 4.25 -27.93 24.83
N ALA A 514 3.88 -27.94 23.54
CA ALA A 514 4.14 -26.78 22.70
C ALA A 514 3.32 -25.59 23.21
N VAL A 515 4.00 -24.56 23.72
CA VAL A 515 3.38 -23.24 23.92
C VAL A 515 2.84 -22.83 22.56
N PHE A 516 1.53 -22.57 22.48
CA PHE A 516 0.89 -22.16 21.23
C PHE A 516 1.33 -20.74 20.91
N LEU A 517 2.46 -20.61 20.24
CA LEU A 517 2.91 -19.38 19.59
C LEU A 517 2.19 -19.30 18.25
N GLY A 518 1.58 -18.16 17.93
CA GLY A 518 0.93 -17.93 16.65
C GLY A 518 1.90 -17.95 15.48
N PHE A 519 1.41 -17.64 14.28
CA PHE A 519 2.19 -17.59 13.04
C PHE A 519 3.44 -16.71 13.19
N LEU A 520 4.61 -17.27 12.87
CA LEU A 520 5.93 -16.65 13.05
C LEU A 520 6.30 -16.31 14.50
N GLY A 521 5.50 -16.68 15.48
CA GLY A 521 5.76 -16.33 16.88
C GLY A 521 7.06 -16.88 17.45
N ALA A 522 7.56 -17.97 16.89
CA ALA A 522 8.82 -18.61 17.27
C ALA A 522 10.04 -18.10 16.46
N ALA A 523 9.91 -17.08 15.64
CA ALA A 523 11.00 -16.58 14.79
C ALA A 523 12.21 -16.08 15.58
N GLY A 524 11.99 -15.51 16.75
CA GLY A 524 13.04 -15.07 17.68
C GLY A 524 13.52 -16.14 18.66
N SER A 525 12.91 -17.31 18.65
CA SER A 525 13.28 -18.45 19.49
C SER A 525 14.45 -19.23 18.90
N THR A 526 15.09 -20.06 19.72
CA THR A 526 16.16 -20.95 19.25
C THR A 526 15.62 -21.92 18.19
N MET A 527 16.49 -22.43 17.33
CA MET A 527 16.09 -23.39 16.29
C MET A 527 15.42 -24.63 16.88
N GLY A 528 15.91 -25.14 17.99
CA GLY A 528 15.31 -26.29 18.69
C GLY A 528 13.89 -26.02 19.16
N ALA A 529 13.64 -24.88 19.79
CA ALA A 529 12.31 -24.48 20.25
C ALA A 529 11.37 -24.18 19.07
N ALA A 530 11.85 -23.49 18.06
CA ALA A 530 11.08 -23.14 16.86
C ALA A 530 10.68 -24.37 16.04
N SER A 531 11.47 -25.43 16.05
CA SER A 531 11.15 -26.68 15.34
C SER A 531 9.93 -27.42 15.88
N MET A 532 9.47 -27.10 17.08
CA MET A 532 8.22 -27.62 17.65
C MET A 532 6.96 -26.94 17.08
N THR A 533 7.11 -25.80 16.43
CA THR A 533 5.99 -24.97 15.93
C THR A 533 5.87 -24.97 14.40
N LEU A 534 6.52 -25.88 13.70
CA LEU A 534 6.52 -25.97 12.23
C LEU A 534 5.11 -26.11 11.65
N THR A 535 4.21 -26.77 12.37
CA THR A 535 2.83 -26.96 11.94
C THR A 535 2.05 -25.66 11.79
N VAL A 536 2.38 -24.64 12.56
CA VAL A 536 1.69 -23.34 12.51
C VAL A 536 1.92 -22.65 11.17
N GLN A 537 3.17 -22.54 10.74
CA GLN A 537 3.53 -21.94 9.46
C GLN A 537 3.02 -22.76 8.27
N ALA A 538 3.15 -24.09 8.34
CA ALA A 538 2.65 -24.99 7.30
C ALA A 538 1.12 -24.93 7.16
N ARG A 539 0.39 -24.88 8.27
CA ARG A 539 -1.08 -24.73 8.26
C ARG A 539 -1.51 -23.38 7.70
N ASN A 540 -0.83 -22.30 8.03
CA ASN A 540 -1.16 -20.98 7.49
C ASN A 540 -1.00 -20.90 5.97
N LEU A 541 -0.01 -21.56 5.42
CA LEU A 541 0.13 -21.66 3.97
C LEU A 541 -1.05 -22.40 3.34
N LEU A 542 -1.44 -23.54 3.92
CA LEU A 542 -2.58 -24.34 3.42
C LEU A 542 -3.92 -23.66 3.65
N SER A 543 -4.19 -23.15 4.85
CA SER A 543 -5.47 -22.50 5.17
C SER A 543 -5.69 -21.23 4.37
N GLY A 544 -4.63 -20.45 4.12
CA GLY A 544 -4.67 -19.29 3.25
C GLY A 544 -5.08 -19.66 1.82
N ILE A 545 -4.54 -20.75 1.27
CA ILE A 545 -4.88 -21.25 -0.06
C ILE A 545 -6.34 -21.74 -0.10
N VAL A 546 -6.77 -22.50 0.88
CA VAL A 546 -8.15 -23.04 0.95
C VAL A 546 -9.19 -21.94 1.13
N GLN A 547 -8.94 -20.96 2.02
CA GLN A 547 -9.83 -19.80 2.19
C GLN A 547 -9.94 -18.95 0.93
N GLN A 548 -8.84 -18.76 0.23
CA GLN A 548 -8.83 -18.04 -1.04
C GLN A 548 -9.67 -18.77 -2.10
N GLN A 549 -9.62 -20.09 -2.17
CA GLN A 549 -10.45 -20.88 -3.08
C GLN A 549 -11.94 -20.80 -2.74
N ASN A 550 -12.31 -20.89 -1.48
CA ASN A 550 -13.71 -20.77 -1.05
C ASN A 550 -14.28 -19.38 -1.32
N ASN A 551 -13.49 -18.34 -1.10
CA ASN A 551 -13.90 -16.97 -1.43
C ASN A 551 -14.04 -16.76 -2.95
N LEU A 552 -13.23 -17.48 -3.76
CA LEU A 552 -13.37 -17.46 -5.22
C LEU A 552 -14.70 -18.06 -5.66
N LEU A 553 -15.08 -19.22 -5.13
CA LEU A 553 -16.36 -19.86 -5.46
C LEU A 553 -17.53 -18.93 -5.10
N ARG A 554 -17.53 -18.33 -3.91
CA ARG A 554 -18.56 -17.37 -3.50
C ARG A 554 -18.57 -16.11 -4.37
N ALA A 555 -17.40 -15.60 -4.75
CA ALA A 555 -17.31 -14.43 -5.62
C ALA A 555 -17.77 -14.74 -7.05
N ILE A 556 -17.49 -15.93 -7.57
CA ILE A 556 -17.98 -16.37 -8.89
C ILE A 556 -19.50 -16.56 -8.85
N GLU A 557 -20.05 -17.16 -7.80
CA GLU A 557 -21.51 -17.30 -7.61
C GLU A 557 -22.21 -15.94 -7.48
N ALA A 558 -21.60 -14.97 -6.79
CA ALA A 558 -22.14 -13.61 -6.65
C ALA A 558 -21.98 -12.76 -7.93
N GLN A 559 -20.99 -13.07 -8.78
CA GLN A 559 -20.66 -12.29 -9.98
C GLN A 559 -21.17 -12.86 -11.30
N GLN A 560 -22.14 -13.75 -11.31
CA GLN A 560 -22.80 -14.17 -12.55
C GLN A 560 -23.39 -13.00 -13.36
N HIS A 561 -23.35 -11.78 -12.82
CA HIS A 561 -23.90 -10.59 -13.48
C HIS A 561 -22.90 -9.63 -14.10
N LEU A 562 -21.60 -9.68 -13.87
CA LEU A 562 -20.65 -8.73 -14.47
C LEU A 562 -19.21 -9.23 -14.40
N LEU A 563 -18.69 -9.72 -15.50
CA LEU A 563 -17.26 -9.80 -15.84
C LEU A 563 -16.65 -8.38 -15.95
N LYS A 564 -16.84 -7.54 -14.96
CA LYS A 564 -16.00 -6.38 -14.76
C LYS A 564 -14.79 -6.84 -13.97
N LEU A 565 -13.70 -7.10 -14.66
CA LEU A 565 -12.38 -7.24 -14.07
C LEU A 565 -12.07 -5.92 -13.38
N THR A 566 -12.44 -5.81 -12.10
CA THR A 566 -12.09 -4.67 -11.28
C THR A 566 -10.61 -4.74 -10.91
N VAL A 567 -9.98 -3.60 -10.60
CA VAL A 567 -8.58 -3.54 -10.14
C VAL A 567 -8.36 -4.53 -8.99
N TRP A 568 -9.23 -4.52 -8.00
CA TRP A 568 -9.16 -5.41 -6.84
C TRP A 568 -9.39 -6.88 -7.19
N GLY A 569 -10.28 -7.17 -8.13
CA GLY A 569 -10.54 -8.54 -8.60
C GLY A 569 -9.33 -9.16 -9.29
N ILE A 570 -8.67 -8.43 -10.17
CA ILE A 570 -7.43 -8.87 -10.83
C ILE A 570 -6.33 -9.14 -9.80
N LYS A 571 -6.16 -8.26 -8.83
CA LYS A 571 -5.15 -8.41 -7.77
C LYS A 571 -5.40 -9.65 -6.91
N GLN A 572 -6.65 -9.92 -6.55
CA GLN A 572 -7.00 -11.12 -5.81
C GLN A 572 -6.66 -12.38 -6.58
N LEU A 573 -6.96 -12.42 -7.88
CA LEU A 573 -6.60 -13.56 -8.73
C LEU A 573 -5.09 -13.76 -8.82
N GLN A 574 -4.32 -12.70 -9.04
CA GLN A 574 -2.86 -12.76 -9.07
C GLN A 574 -2.29 -13.29 -7.75
N ALA A 575 -2.77 -12.80 -6.62
CA ALA A 575 -2.33 -13.26 -5.31
C ALA A 575 -2.59 -14.75 -5.09
N ARG A 576 -3.75 -15.24 -5.52
CA ARG A 576 -4.13 -16.66 -5.39
C ARG A 576 -3.27 -17.57 -6.24
N VAL A 577 -3.07 -17.22 -7.50
CA VAL A 577 -2.23 -18.01 -8.42
C VAL A 577 -0.81 -18.09 -7.89
N LEU A 578 -0.25 -16.98 -7.43
CA LEU A 578 1.10 -16.94 -6.87
C LEU A 578 1.24 -17.82 -5.61
N ALA A 579 0.26 -17.79 -4.72
CA ALA A 579 0.27 -18.60 -3.51
C ALA A 579 0.26 -20.10 -3.82
N VAL A 580 -0.58 -20.53 -4.75
CA VAL A 580 -0.67 -21.94 -5.18
C VAL A 580 0.63 -22.36 -5.86
N GLU A 581 1.16 -21.56 -6.77
CA GLU A 581 2.41 -21.83 -7.48
C GLU A 581 3.57 -22.08 -6.51
N ARG A 582 3.73 -21.19 -5.53
CA ARG A 582 4.81 -21.32 -4.53
C ARG A 582 4.65 -22.57 -3.66
N TYR A 583 3.45 -22.84 -3.19
CA TYR A 583 3.18 -24.03 -2.40
C TYR A 583 3.51 -25.32 -3.18
N LEU A 584 3.07 -25.38 -4.44
CA LEU A 584 3.32 -26.53 -5.29
C LEU A 584 4.81 -26.70 -5.58
N ARG A 585 5.55 -25.61 -5.76
CA ARG A 585 7.01 -25.66 -5.94
C ARG A 585 7.72 -26.26 -4.74
N ASP A 586 7.34 -25.84 -3.53
CA ASP A 586 7.90 -26.37 -2.28
C ASP A 586 7.55 -27.85 -2.12
N GLN A 587 6.31 -28.24 -2.40
CA GLN A 587 5.89 -29.64 -2.35
C GLN A 587 6.58 -30.51 -3.40
N GLN A 588 6.87 -29.96 -4.57
CA GLN A 588 7.64 -30.63 -5.61
C GLN A 588 9.06 -30.93 -5.15
N LEU A 589 9.76 -29.95 -4.56
CA LEU A 589 11.11 -30.17 -4.01
C LEU A 589 11.09 -31.22 -2.91
N LEU A 590 10.14 -31.15 -1.99
CA LEU A 590 9.97 -32.16 -0.95
C LEU A 590 9.70 -33.56 -1.53
N GLY A 591 8.92 -33.64 -2.61
CA GLY A 591 8.64 -34.88 -3.33
C GLY A 591 9.89 -35.47 -3.96
N ILE A 592 10.70 -34.64 -4.64
CA ILE A 592 11.98 -35.04 -5.27
C ILE A 592 12.94 -35.56 -4.21
N TRP A 593 12.96 -35.02 -3.01
CA TRP A 593 13.83 -35.46 -1.90
C TRP A 593 13.27 -36.65 -1.10
N GLY A 594 12.10 -37.19 -1.45
CA GLY A 594 11.42 -38.23 -0.72
C GLY A 594 10.89 -37.79 0.65
N CYS A 595 10.58 -36.50 0.77
CA CYS A 595 10.11 -35.87 2.01
C CYS A 595 8.63 -35.44 1.91
N SER A 596 7.87 -35.92 0.95
CA SER A 596 6.48 -35.56 0.74
C SER A 596 5.63 -35.81 1.98
N GLY A 597 4.85 -34.78 2.38
CA GLY A 597 3.94 -34.86 3.52
C GLY A 597 4.60 -34.84 4.89
N LYS A 598 5.91 -34.66 4.98
CA LYS A 598 6.66 -34.60 6.25
C LYS A 598 7.06 -33.16 6.57
N LEU A 599 6.94 -32.78 7.83
CA LEU A 599 7.45 -31.50 8.33
C LEU A 599 8.93 -31.57 8.69
N ILE A 600 9.38 -32.70 9.19
CA ILE A 600 10.77 -33.00 9.49
C ILE A 600 11.13 -34.28 8.75
N CYS A 601 12.12 -34.21 7.89
CA CYS A 601 12.55 -35.32 7.06
C CYS A 601 14.06 -35.53 7.16
N THR A 602 14.45 -36.68 7.70
CA THR A 602 15.85 -37.09 7.72
C THR A 602 16.30 -37.55 6.34
N THR A 603 17.58 -37.35 6.00
CA THR A 603 18.15 -37.71 4.72
C THR A 603 19.43 -38.53 4.89
N ASN A 604 19.97 -39.06 3.80
CA ASN A 604 21.24 -39.77 3.75
C ASN A 604 22.42 -38.90 3.27
N VAL A 605 22.21 -37.61 3.11
CA VAL A 605 23.28 -36.67 2.74
C VAL A 605 24.09 -36.33 3.98
N PRO A 606 25.41 -36.61 3.99
CA PRO A 606 26.26 -36.24 5.11
C PRO A 606 26.44 -34.71 5.16
N TRP A 607 26.47 -34.16 6.37
CA TRP A 607 26.76 -32.75 6.56
C TRP A 607 28.25 -32.46 6.30
N ASN A 608 28.52 -31.47 5.45
CA ASN A 608 29.87 -31.06 5.17
C ASN A 608 30.27 -29.90 6.14
N SER A 609 31.35 -30.08 6.87
CA SER A 609 31.86 -29.07 7.80
C SER A 609 32.27 -27.76 7.13
N SER A 610 32.50 -27.74 5.82
CA SER A 610 32.75 -26.52 5.05
C SER A 610 31.51 -25.61 4.97
N TRP A 611 30.30 -26.14 5.10
CA TRP A 611 29.06 -25.37 5.09
C TRP A 611 28.85 -24.63 6.42
N SER A 612 29.09 -25.33 7.52
CA SER A 612 29.16 -24.78 8.86
C SER A 612 29.89 -25.76 9.77
N ASN A 613 30.88 -25.28 10.50
CA ASN A 613 31.68 -26.06 11.45
C ASN A 613 31.22 -25.88 12.91
N ARG A 614 30.05 -25.25 13.12
CA ARG A 614 29.51 -25.03 14.46
C ARG A 614 29.07 -26.34 15.11
N ASN A 615 29.17 -26.39 16.41
CA ASN A 615 28.68 -27.53 17.21
C ASN A 615 27.15 -27.58 17.17
N LEU A 616 26.56 -28.75 17.32
CA LEU A 616 25.10 -28.93 17.34
C LEU A 616 24.42 -28.08 18.43
N SER A 617 25.02 -27.96 19.61
CA SER A 617 24.47 -27.14 20.70
C SER A 617 24.47 -25.65 20.33
N GLU A 618 25.48 -25.16 19.64
CA GLU A 618 25.54 -23.76 19.17
C GLU A 618 24.45 -23.47 18.14
N ILE A 619 24.19 -24.42 17.25
CA ILE A 619 23.16 -24.26 16.20
C ILE A 619 21.74 -24.32 16.80
N TRP A 620 21.48 -25.35 17.60
CA TRP A 620 20.11 -25.64 18.05
C TRP A 620 19.66 -24.90 19.30
N ASP A 621 20.61 -24.54 20.19
CA ASP A 621 20.30 -23.91 21.46
C ASP A 621 20.57 -22.40 21.49
N ASN A 622 21.41 -21.88 20.58
CA ASN A 622 21.87 -20.48 20.61
C ASN A 622 21.52 -19.67 19.37
N MET A 623 21.11 -20.30 18.27
CA MET A 623 20.80 -19.61 17.02
C MET A 623 19.30 -19.65 16.74
N THR A 624 18.81 -18.63 16.05
CA THR A 624 17.48 -18.61 15.44
C THR A 624 17.55 -19.13 14.00
N TRP A 625 16.42 -19.56 13.46
CA TRP A 625 16.35 -19.99 12.06
C TRP A 625 16.72 -18.87 11.08
N LEU A 626 16.41 -17.62 11.39
CA LEU A 626 16.79 -16.47 10.58
C LEU A 626 18.31 -16.28 10.51
N GLN A 627 19.01 -16.43 11.62
CA GLN A 627 20.48 -16.35 11.67
C GLN A 627 21.12 -17.53 10.93
N TRP A 628 20.59 -18.72 11.14
CA TRP A 628 21.06 -19.94 10.46
C TRP A 628 20.89 -19.87 8.96
N ASP A 629 19.75 -19.42 8.47
CA ASP A 629 19.48 -19.26 7.04
C ASP A 629 20.48 -18.30 6.38
N LYS A 630 20.83 -17.19 7.03
CA LYS A 630 21.86 -16.27 6.54
C LYS A 630 23.23 -16.93 6.45
N GLU A 631 23.58 -17.76 7.42
CA GLU A 631 24.89 -18.42 7.47
C GLU A 631 25.06 -19.44 6.37
N ILE A 632 24.04 -20.25 6.08
CA ILE A 632 24.08 -21.30 5.07
C ILE A 632 23.55 -20.91 3.69
N SER A 633 23.13 -19.66 3.50
CA SER A 633 22.50 -19.19 2.25
C SER A 633 23.33 -19.48 0.99
N ASN A 634 24.65 -19.37 1.08
CA ASN A 634 25.57 -19.63 -0.02
C ASN A 634 25.67 -21.12 -0.40
N TYR A 635 25.30 -22.00 0.50
CA TYR A 635 25.41 -23.46 0.32
C TYR A 635 24.07 -24.14 0.08
N THR A 636 22.97 -23.42 0.21
CA THR A 636 21.62 -23.99 0.12
C THR A 636 21.38 -24.67 -1.21
N GLN A 637 21.80 -24.08 -2.32
CA GLN A 637 21.65 -24.67 -3.65
C GLN A 637 22.44 -25.97 -3.80
N ILE A 638 23.66 -25.99 -3.29
CA ILE A 638 24.53 -27.19 -3.32
C ILE A 638 23.89 -28.32 -2.50
N ILE A 639 23.33 -27.97 -1.33
CA ILE A 639 22.62 -28.93 -0.46
C ILE A 639 21.40 -29.51 -1.18
N TYR A 640 20.64 -28.69 -1.89
CA TYR A 640 19.46 -29.11 -2.64
C TYR A 640 19.82 -30.07 -3.79
N GLU A 641 20.90 -29.78 -4.51
CA GLU A 641 21.41 -30.66 -5.57
C GLU A 641 21.88 -32.02 -5.01
N LEU A 642 22.56 -32.00 -3.88
CA LEU A 642 22.98 -33.26 -3.20
C LEU A 642 21.78 -34.04 -2.67
N LEU A 643 20.74 -33.39 -2.20
CA LEU A 643 19.51 -34.07 -1.78
C LEU A 643 18.80 -34.74 -2.95
N GLU A 644 18.72 -34.06 -4.08
CA GLU A 644 18.17 -34.61 -5.32
C GLU A 644 19.00 -35.81 -5.83
N GLU A 645 20.32 -35.66 -5.89
CA GLU A 645 21.22 -36.75 -6.32
C GLU A 645 21.11 -37.95 -5.39
N SER A 646 21.11 -37.75 -4.07
CA SER A 646 20.96 -38.82 -3.09
C SER A 646 19.65 -39.57 -3.25
N GLN A 647 18.57 -38.88 -3.54
CA GLN A 647 17.27 -39.50 -3.77
C GLN A 647 17.22 -40.26 -5.08
N ASN A 648 17.81 -39.73 -6.17
CA ASN A 648 17.90 -40.38 -7.46
C ASN A 648 18.69 -41.67 -7.37
N GLN A 649 19.73 -41.74 -6.54
CA GLN A 649 20.47 -42.98 -6.28
C GLN A 649 19.64 -43.99 -5.50
N GLN A 650 18.73 -43.58 -4.62
CA GLN A 650 17.82 -44.48 -3.91
C GLN A 650 16.66 -44.98 -4.78
N GLU A 651 16.25 -44.22 -5.78
CA GLU A 651 15.13 -44.52 -6.69
C GLU A 651 15.47 -45.55 -7.76
N LYS A 652 16.72 -46.01 -7.87
CA LYS A 652 17.05 -47.19 -8.66
C LYS A 652 16.37 -48.48 -8.20
N ASN A 653 15.64 -48.42 -7.08
CA ASN A 653 14.70 -49.47 -6.65
C ASN A 653 13.30 -49.19 -7.21
N GLU A 654 12.82 -50.07 -8.04
CA GLU A 654 11.64 -50.00 -8.93
C GLU A 654 10.30 -49.62 -8.33
N GLN A 655 10.18 -49.38 -7.02
CA GLN A 655 8.90 -49.10 -6.37
C GLN A 655 8.49 -47.61 -6.31
N ASP A 656 9.46 -46.69 -6.43
CA ASP A 656 9.15 -45.24 -6.30
C ASP A 656 8.89 -44.59 -7.67
N LEU A 657 9.30 -45.22 -8.79
CA LEU A 657 8.99 -44.73 -10.15
C LEU A 657 7.48 -44.64 -10.43
N LEU A 658 6.68 -45.52 -9.85
CA LEU A 658 5.22 -45.55 -10.00
C LEU A 658 4.52 -44.41 -9.27
N ALA A 659 5.11 -43.87 -8.19
CA ALA A 659 4.58 -42.72 -7.48
C ALA A 659 4.86 -41.41 -8.26
N LEU A 660 6.02 -41.30 -8.89
CA LEU A 660 6.41 -40.18 -9.75
C LEU A 660 5.57 -40.12 -11.02
N ASP A 661 5.23 -41.25 -11.63
CA ASP A 661 4.32 -41.26 -12.79
C ASP A 661 2.91 -40.80 -12.46
N LYS A 662 2.40 -41.08 -11.24
CA LYS A 662 1.12 -40.53 -10.79
C LYS A 662 1.16 -39.04 -10.56
N TRP A 663 2.28 -38.49 -10.09
CA TRP A 663 2.46 -37.07 -9.91
C TRP A 663 2.71 -36.33 -11.23
N ALA A 664 3.50 -36.89 -12.12
CA ALA A 664 3.70 -36.36 -13.47
C ALA A 664 2.38 -36.30 -14.26
N SER A 665 1.49 -37.29 -14.09
CA SER A 665 0.18 -37.27 -14.70
C SER A 665 -0.73 -36.17 -14.10
N LEU A 666 -0.60 -35.88 -12.79
CA LEU A 666 -1.28 -34.76 -12.13
C LEU A 666 -0.70 -33.42 -12.59
N TRP A 667 0.63 -33.33 -12.77
CA TRP A 667 1.27 -32.13 -13.31
C TRP A 667 0.95 -31.88 -14.78
N ASN A 668 0.82 -32.90 -15.61
CA ASN A 668 0.34 -32.78 -16.98
C ASN A 668 -1.13 -32.30 -17.03
N TRP A 669 -1.91 -32.62 -16.00
CA TRP A 669 -3.27 -32.10 -15.87
C TRP A 669 -3.30 -30.65 -15.36
N PHE A 670 -2.29 -30.26 -14.54
CA PHE A 670 -2.07 -28.90 -14.02
C PHE A 670 -1.10 -28.06 -14.87
N ASP A 671 -0.71 -28.52 -16.07
CA ASP A 671 0.10 -27.70 -16.96
C ASP A 671 -0.61 -26.36 -17.17
N ILE A 672 -0.08 -25.33 -16.49
CA ILE A 672 -0.63 -23.95 -16.46
C ILE A 672 -0.74 -23.40 -17.88
N SER A 673 0.15 -23.83 -18.79
CA SER A 673 0.08 -23.47 -20.20
C SER A 673 -1.17 -24.05 -20.87
N ASN A 674 -1.53 -25.32 -20.56
CA ASN A 674 -2.76 -25.93 -21.03
C ASN A 674 -3.99 -25.33 -20.34
N TRP A 675 -3.90 -25.00 -19.05
CA TRP A 675 -5.01 -24.39 -18.32
C TRP A 675 -5.28 -22.95 -18.79
N LEU A 676 -4.21 -22.17 -19.03
CA LEU A 676 -4.30 -20.86 -19.68
C LEU A 676 -4.83 -20.99 -21.13
N TRP A 677 -4.50 -22.06 -21.85
CA TRP A 677 -5.03 -22.35 -23.18
C TRP A 677 -6.53 -22.67 -23.10
N TYR A 678 -6.98 -23.48 -22.13
CA TYR A 678 -8.41 -23.74 -21.90
C TYR A 678 -9.18 -22.49 -21.47
N ILE A 679 -8.61 -21.65 -20.62
CA ILE A 679 -9.20 -20.34 -20.28
C ILE A 679 -9.29 -19.46 -21.52
N LYS A 680 -8.25 -19.42 -22.35
CA LYS A 680 -8.22 -18.64 -23.58
C LYS A 680 -9.29 -19.14 -24.58
N ILE A 681 -9.46 -20.46 -24.71
CA ILE A 681 -10.54 -21.05 -25.51
C ILE A 681 -11.89 -20.74 -24.90
N PHE A 682 -12.05 -20.85 -23.59
CA PHE A 682 -13.31 -20.54 -22.91
C PHE A 682 -13.71 -19.07 -23.12
N ILE A 683 -12.77 -18.16 -23.00
CA ILE A 683 -12.96 -16.72 -23.27
C ILE A 683 -13.30 -16.49 -24.76
N MET A 684 -12.64 -17.19 -25.68
CA MET A 684 -12.95 -17.09 -27.11
C MET A 684 -14.35 -17.64 -27.45
N ILE A 685 -14.76 -18.75 -26.83
CA ILE A 685 -16.10 -19.34 -27.04
C ILE A 685 -17.17 -18.40 -26.45
N VAL A 686 -16.98 -17.90 -25.24
CA VAL A 686 -17.91 -16.96 -24.61
C VAL A 686 -17.95 -15.64 -25.39
N GLY A 687 -16.81 -15.12 -25.82
CA GLY A 687 -16.72 -13.92 -26.67
C GLY A 687 -17.36 -14.13 -28.02
N GLY A 688 -17.21 -15.33 -28.63
CA GLY A 688 -17.87 -15.73 -29.88
C GLY A 688 -19.40 -15.86 -29.74
N LEU A 689 -19.87 -16.42 -28.63
CA LEU A 689 -21.31 -16.52 -28.34
C LEU A 689 -21.93 -15.14 -28.06
N ILE A 690 -21.23 -14.24 -27.38
CA ILE A 690 -21.70 -12.87 -27.19
C ILE A 690 -21.69 -12.11 -28.54
N GLY A 691 -20.65 -12.28 -29.34
CA GLY A 691 -20.57 -11.72 -30.70
C GLY A 691 -21.72 -12.20 -31.59
N LEU A 692 -22.02 -13.50 -31.56
CA LEU A 692 -23.16 -14.08 -32.28
C LEU A 692 -24.51 -13.52 -31.78
N ARG A 693 -24.69 -13.37 -30.47
CA ARG A 693 -25.89 -12.72 -29.91
C ARG A 693 -26.05 -11.27 -30.37
N ILE A 694 -24.96 -10.52 -30.42
CA ILE A 694 -24.97 -9.14 -30.91
C ILE A 694 -25.31 -9.11 -32.40
N VAL A 695 -24.71 -10.00 -33.20
CA VAL A 695 -25.03 -10.12 -34.64
C VAL A 695 -26.50 -10.51 -34.85
N PHE A 696 -27.03 -11.47 -34.09
CA PHE A 696 -28.47 -11.84 -34.19
C PHE A 696 -29.39 -10.72 -33.70
N ALA A 697 -28.99 -9.96 -32.66
CA ALA A 697 -29.73 -8.78 -32.20
C ALA A 697 -29.79 -7.70 -33.32
N VAL A 698 -28.64 -7.42 -33.94
CA VAL A 698 -28.54 -6.47 -35.04
C VAL A 698 -29.34 -6.95 -36.25
N LEU A 699 -29.26 -8.22 -36.63
CA LEU A 699 -30.04 -8.81 -37.72
C LEU A 699 -31.55 -8.78 -37.41
N SER A 700 -31.96 -9.02 -36.16
CA SER A 700 -33.36 -8.94 -35.75
C SER A 700 -33.89 -7.50 -35.80
N VAL A 701 -33.05 -6.52 -35.49
CA VAL A 701 -33.40 -5.10 -35.64
C VAL A 701 -33.50 -4.72 -37.12
N ILE A 702 -32.59 -5.19 -37.98
CA ILE A 702 -32.64 -4.96 -39.44
C ILE A 702 -33.84 -5.61 -40.03
N HIS A 703 -34.24 -6.79 -39.54
CA HIS A 703 -35.47 -7.50 -40.04
C HIS A 703 -36.77 -6.84 -39.55
N ARG A 704 -36.75 -6.05 -38.46
CA ARG A 704 -37.89 -5.28 -37.97
C ARG A 704 -38.05 -3.93 -38.67
N VAL A 705 -37.01 -3.45 -39.36
CA VAL A 705 -37.02 -2.16 -40.08
C VAL A 705 -37.34 -2.35 -41.59
N ARG A 706 -37.48 -3.57 -42.04
CA ARG A 706 -37.98 -3.92 -43.36
C ARG A 706 -39.42 -4.47 -43.22
#